data_c0d41ebb11c97879d39722b87debeb88
#
_entry.id   c0d41ebb11c97879d39722b87debeb88
#
_cell.length_a   1.000
_cell.length_b   1.000
_cell.length_c   1.000
_cell.angle_alpha   90.00
_cell.angle_beta   90.00
_cell.angle_gamma   90.00
#
_symmetry.space_group_name_H-M   'P 1'
#
loop_
_entity.id
_entity.type
_entity.pdbx_description
1 polymer ?
#
loop_
_entity_poly.entity_id
_entity_poly.type
_entity_poly.pdbx_seq_one_letter_code
_entity_poly.pdbx_strand_id
1 'polypeptide(L)'
;MDIRRLTDRLGGLAFGGDYSPEQWDAEVWKQDDELMRRARVNLATVGVFSWALMEPEEGRYDFGWLDAHLDRLHAAGVAVDLATPTASPPPWFTLAHPDALPVGRDGTGLTHGSRDTYCLTAPAYRRAARRIAAALAERYGDHPALALWHVHNEYVTLCWCDHTAAAFRVWLRARHGSLDALNEAWGTAFWSQRYTSWEQVLPPRTSQWHRNPGQALDYSRFWSDEALAAYREQRDAIRAHSDRPVTTNLMMPGYQNLDLWALGREVDVVSVNHYPDAPGVDAAAHAAYDADRARSFAGGAPWLLMESGTNTVYAGDRTLAKEPGDVLRHSLAHIARGSEGALFFQWRQSRAGAETWHSAMVPHAGPDSRTFREVTATGEAVARLGELAGSTVRAEVAVLHDSAAWWAMNVDGLPSSELDYPTALRRAHRALWDAGRTVDFAHPEHDLSRYRVVIAPALFLLTDAGAENLRRYVADGGTLLVQHFTGIVDEHLHARLGGYPAAPLREALGIRVEEHRPLRQSERIALTDGSTATSWSESLRTEGAETVAAYTHGMLTGSPALTRHGFGSGHGWYLSTRLDDAAYAVLVGRLLTEAGVTPDLPGLPAGVEVVTRHAPDGRSWQLLINHGSEAAPLPQPAHDLLTDAPLSRLPAGGCAVLRAL
;
A
#
# COMPACT_ATOMS: atom_id res chain seq x y z
N MET A 1 18.75 4.87 4.34
CA MET A 1 19.10 5.70 5.54
C MET A 1 18.23 5.23 6.70
N ASP A 2 18.62 5.35 7.96
CA ASP A 2 17.87 4.79 9.09
C ASP A 2 16.81 5.81 9.56
N ILE A 3 15.52 5.45 9.58
CA ILE A 3 14.41 6.26 10.13
C ILE A 3 14.67 6.68 11.60
N ARG A 4 15.55 5.99 12.31
CA ARG A 4 15.97 6.38 13.67
C ARG A 4 16.50 7.80 13.74
N ARG A 5 17.15 8.30 12.69
CA ARG A 5 17.58 9.71 12.65
C ARG A 5 16.40 10.68 12.74
N LEU A 6 15.25 10.29 12.16
CA LEU A 6 14.03 11.07 12.27
C LEU A 6 13.47 11.02 13.70
N THR A 7 13.27 9.83 14.26
CA THR A 7 12.73 9.67 15.61
C THR A 7 13.63 10.22 16.71
N ASP A 8 14.95 10.10 16.57
CA ASP A 8 15.93 10.73 17.49
C ASP A 8 15.78 12.26 17.46
N ARG A 9 15.61 12.83 16.26
CA ARG A 9 15.42 14.28 16.11
C ARG A 9 14.08 14.75 16.68
N LEU A 10 13.03 13.94 16.56
CA LEU A 10 11.68 14.24 17.10
C LEU A 10 11.59 13.97 18.61
N GLY A 11 12.56 13.27 19.19
CA GLY A 11 12.53 12.83 20.59
C GLY A 11 11.52 11.70 20.84
N GLY A 12 11.10 10.97 19.81
CA GLY A 12 10.13 9.88 19.90
C GLY A 12 9.38 9.65 18.60
N LEU A 13 8.19 9.05 18.70
CA LEU A 13 7.33 8.81 17.53
C LEU A 13 6.78 10.13 16.97
N ALA A 14 6.59 10.18 15.65
CA ALA A 14 6.03 11.33 14.96
C ALA A 14 4.53 11.49 15.25
N PHE A 15 4.08 12.73 15.49
CA PHE A 15 2.68 13.08 15.61
C PHE A 15 2.43 14.47 15.05
N GLY A 16 1.45 14.61 14.14
CA GLY A 16 1.14 15.88 13.47
C GLY A 16 0.39 15.68 12.17
N GLY A 17 0.77 16.39 11.12
CA GLY A 17 0.15 16.26 9.80
C GLY A 17 0.41 17.43 8.86
N ASP A 18 -0.32 17.43 7.76
CA ASP A 18 -0.20 18.45 6.72
C ASP A 18 -0.65 19.82 7.23
N TYR A 19 0.22 20.78 7.10
CA TYR A 19 -0.03 22.15 7.50
C TYR A 19 0.09 23.09 6.31
N SER A 20 -1.02 23.75 5.98
CA SER A 20 -1.13 24.72 4.89
C SER A 20 -1.31 26.13 5.45
N PRO A 21 -0.25 26.74 6.03
CA PRO A 21 -0.32 28.08 6.63
C PRO A 21 -0.70 29.18 5.64
N GLU A 22 -0.44 28.97 4.36
CA GLU A 22 -0.79 29.90 3.27
C GLU A 22 -2.30 30.12 3.12
N GLN A 23 -3.14 29.26 3.71
CA GLN A 23 -4.60 29.43 3.70
C GLN A 23 -5.11 30.35 4.82
N TRP A 24 -4.24 30.82 5.72
CA TRP A 24 -4.63 31.45 6.97
C TRP A 24 -3.86 32.77 7.23
N ASP A 25 -4.39 33.62 8.08
CA ASP A 25 -3.74 34.85 8.51
C ASP A 25 -2.85 34.67 9.76
N ALA A 26 -2.11 35.71 10.10
CA ALA A 26 -1.14 35.69 11.19
C ALA A 26 -1.74 35.46 12.59
N GLU A 27 -3.02 35.79 12.80
CA GLU A 27 -3.68 35.54 14.08
C GLU A 27 -3.97 34.03 14.24
N VAL A 28 -4.36 33.36 13.15
CA VAL A 28 -4.55 31.91 13.13
C VAL A 28 -3.22 31.19 13.33
N TRP A 29 -2.12 31.68 12.73
CA TRP A 29 -0.79 31.05 12.92
C TRP A 29 -0.35 31.06 14.40
N LYS A 30 -0.58 32.15 15.13
CA LYS A 30 -0.28 32.22 16.57
C LYS A 30 -1.13 31.23 17.37
N GLN A 31 -2.40 31.09 17.01
CA GLN A 31 -3.28 30.11 17.64
C GLN A 31 -2.80 28.69 17.34
N ASP A 32 -2.33 28.44 16.11
CA ASP A 32 -1.83 27.13 15.70
C ASP A 32 -0.62 26.67 16.51
N ASP A 33 0.33 27.58 16.82
CA ASP A 33 1.49 27.26 17.67
C ASP A 33 1.06 26.76 19.06
N GLU A 34 0.09 27.41 19.68
CA GLU A 34 -0.43 27.00 20.98
C GLU A 34 -1.20 25.68 20.89
N LEU A 35 -2.01 25.47 19.84
CA LEU A 35 -2.78 24.26 19.63
C LEU A 35 -1.89 23.06 19.29
N MET A 36 -0.83 23.25 18.48
CA MET A 36 0.16 22.22 18.17
C MET A 36 0.88 21.77 19.44
N ARG A 37 1.29 22.71 20.27
CA ARG A 37 1.91 22.40 21.57
C ARG A 37 0.95 21.61 22.48
N ARG A 38 -0.32 21.99 22.55
CA ARG A 38 -1.36 21.26 23.33
C ARG A 38 -1.55 19.84 22.81
N ALA A 39 -1.58 19.67 21.50
CA ALA A 39 -1.77 18.36 20.85
C ALA A 39 -0.49 17.53 20.79
N ARG A 40 0.65 18.01 21.32
CA ARG A 40 1.96 17.32 21.24
C ARG A 40 2.43 17.08 19.81
N VAL A 41 2.07 17.96 18.87
CA VAL A 41 2.60 17.90 17.49
C VAL A 41 4.10 18.14 17.52
N ASN A 42 4.86 17.25 16.89
CA ASN A 42 6.31 17.34 16.76
C ASN A 42 6.81 17.29 15.31
N LEU A 43 5.91 17.02 14.33
CA LEU A 43 6.22 17.02 12.89
C LEU A 43 5.06 17.62 12.10
N ALA A 44 5.36 18.56 11.19
CA ALA A 44 4.39 19.15 10.27
C ALA A 44 4.89 19.04 8.83
N THR A 45 4.06 18.55 7.92
CA THR A 45 4.32 18.55 6.47
C THR A 45 3.90 19.89 5.90
N VAL A 46 4.81 20.58 5.20
CA VAL A 46 4.60 21.95 4.70
C VAL A 46 4.94 22.04 3.22
N GLY A 47 4.16 22.82 2.48
CA GLY A 47 4.50 23.24 1.12
C GLY A 47 4.01 22.32 0.00
N VAL A 48 3.25 21.25 0.29
CA VAL A 48 2.83 20.23 -0.69
C VAL A 48 2.20 20.81 -1.97
N PHE A 49 1.36 21.84 -1.86
CA PHE A 49 0.62 22.43 -2.98
C PHE A 49 0.95 23.91 -3.21
N SER A 50 2.07 24.41 -2.68
CA SER A 50 2.37 25.84 -2.63
C SER A 50 3.24 26.35 -3.79
N TRP A 51 3.32 25.65 -4.95
CA TRP A 51 4.22 26.01 -6.05
C TRP A 51 3.98 27.42 -6.57
N ALA A 52 2.72 27.83 -6.77
CA ALA A 52 2.39 29.17 -7.27
C ALA A 52 2.84 30.31 -6.34
N LEU A 53 2.94 30.04 -5.03
CA LEU A 53 3.50 31.00 -4.06
C LEU A 53 5.02 31.00 -4.06
N MET A 54 5.63 29.81 -4.16
CA MET A 54 7.09 29.65 -4.16
C MET A 54 7.74 30.15 -5.45
N GLU A 55 7.05 30.00 -6.59
CA GLU A 55 7.50 30.42 -7.92
C GLU A 55 6.34 31.12 -8.66
N PRO A 56 6.04 32.41 -8.36
CA PRO A 56 4.92 33.15 -8.96
C PRO A 56 5.07 33.40 -10.47
N GLU A 57 6.31 33.36 -10.99
CA GLU A 57 6.65 33.39 -12.40
C GLU A 57 7.82 32.46 -12.66
N GLU A 58 7.97 31.91 -13.85
CA GLU A 58 9.04 30.97 -14.18
C GLU A 58 10.42 31.52 -13.82
N GLY A 59 11.12 30.77 -12.94
CA GLY A 59 12.47 31.13 -12.48
C GLY A 59 12.53 32.25 -11.46
N ARG A 60 11.41 32.83 -11.05
CA ARG A 60 11.36 33.85 -9.99
C ARG A 60 10.81 33.24 -8.71
N TYR A 61 11.69 32.96 -7.77
CA TYR A 61 11.32 32.37 -6.48
C TYR A 61 11.01 33.44 -5.43
N ASP A 62 9.95 33.22 -4.66
CA ASP A 62 9.58 33.98 -3.47
C ASP A 62 9.38 33.03 -2.28
N PHE A 63 10.41 32.93 -1.47
CA PHE A 63 10.42 32.03 -0.30
C PHE A 63 10.21 32.76 1.03
N GLY A 64 10.00 34.10 1.03
CA GLY A 64 9.94 34.88 2.26
C GLY A 64 8.84 34.42 3.23
N TRP A 65 7.69 34.00 2.71
CA TRP A 65 6.63 33.42 3.54
C TRP A 65 7.04 32.06 4.16
N LEU A 66 7.72 31.21 3.39
CA LEU A 66 8.16 29.89 3.84
C LEU A 66 9.28 30.01 4.88
N ASP A 67 10.23 30.95 4.70
CA ASP A 67 11.25 31.27 5.71
C ASP A 67 10.60 31.56 7.07
N ALA A 68 9.62 32.48 7.09
CA ALA A 68 8.92 32.89 8.30
C ALA A 68 8.19 31.71 8.97
N HIS A 69 7.61 30.79 8.18
CA HIS A 69 6.91 29.62 8.72
C HIS A 69 7.86 28.56 9.27
N LEU A 70 8.96 28.28 8.59
CA LEU A 70 9.95 27.32 9.08
C LEU A 70 10.60 27.82 10.38
N ASP A 71 10.97 29.11 10.45
CA ASP A 71 11.50 29.72 11.66
C ASP A 71 10.51 29.65 12.84
N ARG A 72 9.22 29.93 12.55
CA ARG A 72 8.14 29.87 13.56
C ARG A 72 7.92 28.45 14.09
N LEU A 73 7.84 27.46 13.21
CA LEU A 73 7.68 26.07 13.59
C LEU A 73 8.90 25.59 14.41
N HIS A 74 10.12 25.95 13.99
CA HIS A 74 11.32 25.67 14.75
C HIS A 74 11.27 26.26 16.16
N ALA A 75 10.87 27.52 16.29
CA ALA A 75 10.73 28.19 17.57
C ALA A 75 9.64 27.55 18.45
N ALA A 76 8.59 26.98 17.85
CA ALA A 76 7.55 26.22 18.54
C ALA A 76 7.96 24.77 18.90
N GLY A 77 9.16 24.32 18.50
CA GLY A 77 9.63 22.94 18.73
C GLY A 77 9.01 21.90 17.80
N VAL A 78 8.43 22.35 16.67
CA VAL A 78 7.85 21.47 15.64
C VAL A 78 8.86 21.31 14.50
N ALA A 79 9.24 20.09 14.22
CA ALA A 79 10.07 19.76 13.06
C ALA A 79 9.24 19.78 11.77
N VAL A 80 9.91 19.93 10.64
CA VAL A 80 9.28 20.06 9.33
C VAL A 80 9.64 18.90 8.42
N ASP A 81 8.62 18.30 7.82
CA ASP A 81 8.66 17.54 6.60
C ASP A 81 8.39 18.51 5.44
N LEU A 82 9.43 18.88 4.68
CA LEU A 82 9.32 19.89 3.63
C LEU A 82 9.04 19.25 2.28
N ALA A 83 7.88 19.57 1.71
CA ALA A 83 7.49 19.01 0.43
C ALA A 83 8.02 19.81 -0.77
N THR A 84 8.34 19.09 -1.86
CA THR A 84 8.42 19.70 -3.19
C THR A 84 7.00 19.82 -3.74
N PRO A 85 6.54 21.03 -4.18
CA PRO A 85 5.13 21.29 -4.48
C PRO A 85 4.69 20.79 -5.86
N THR A 86 5.35 19.77 -6.37
CA THR A 86 5.33 19.41 -7.80
C THR A 86 4.06 18.69 -8.25
N ALA A 87 3.18 18.27 -7.31
CA ALA A 87 1.86 17.74 -7.62
C ALA A 87 0.87 18.81 -8.14
N SER A 88 1.15 20.10 -7.91
CA SER A 88 0.28 21.20 -8.35
C SER A 88 1.06 22.26 -9.11
N PRO A 89 1.39 22.03 -10.40
CA PRO A 89 2.01 23.04 -11.24
C PRO A 89 1.17 24.32 -11.27
N PRO A 90 1.81 25.50 -11.18
CA PRO A 90 1.11 26.78 -11.17
C PRO A 90 0.45 27.07 -12.53
N PRO A 91 -0.60 27.91 -12.56
CA PRO A 91 -1.30 28.26 -13.80
C PRO A 91 -0.40 28.84 -14.89
N TRP A 92 0.65 29.61 -14.54
CA TRP A 92 1.61 30.11 -15.51
C TRP A 92 2.35 29.00 -16.25
N PHE A 93 2.65 27.87 -15.57
CA PHE A 93 3.32 26.74 -16.17
C PHE A 93 2.48 26.10 -17.28
N THR A 94 1.19 25.86 -17.01
CA THR A 94 0.28 25.24 -17.99
C THR A 94 -0.03 26.17 -19.18
N LEU A 95 0.01 27.48 -18.95
CA LEU A 95 -0.09 28.48 -20.04
C LEU A 95 1.16 28.50 -20.92
N ALA A 96 2.34 28.41 -20.32
CA ALA A 96 3.62 28.41 -21.05
C ALA A 96 3.88 27.05 -21.75
N HIS A 97 3.38 25.97 -21.21
CA HIS A 97 3.61 24.59 -21.68
C HIS A 97 2.30 23.80 -21.80
N PRO A 98 1.38 24.19 -22.71
CA PRO A 98 0.10 23.53 -22.87
C PRO A 98 0.21 22.07 -23.31
N ASP A 99 1.32 21.68 -23.92
CA ASP A 99 1.66 20.31 -24.30
C ASP A 99 2.07 19.42 -23.10
N ALA A 100 2.34 20.02 -21.94
CA ALA A 100 2.59 19.32 -20.69
C ALA A 100 1.29 18.97 -19.92
N LEU A 101 0.14 19.40 -20.40
CA LEU A 101 -1.15 18.98 -19.82
C LEU A 101 -1.42 17.50 -20.10
N PRO A 102 -2.04 16.77 -19.15
CA PRO A 102 -2.30 15.36 -19.34
C PRO A 102 -3.43 15.12 -20.36
N VAL A 103 -3.32 14.00 -21.06
CA VAL A 103 -4.32 13.54 -22.02
C VAL A 103 -4.86 12.20 -21.54
N GLY A 104 -6.16 12.08 -21.43
CA GLY A 104 -6.87 10.85 -21.08
C GLY A 104 -6.68 9.75 -22.12
N ARG A 105 -7.00 8.53 -21.75
CA ARG A 105 -6.93 7.36 -22.64
C ARG A 105 -7.79 7.53 -23.90
N ASP A 106 -8.90 8.23 -23.79
CA ASP A 106 -9.84 8.53 -24.87
C ASP A 106 -9.41 9.71 -25.77
N GLY A 107 -8.27 10.32 -25.48
CA GLY A 107 -7.75 11.48 -26.19
C GLY A 107 -8.25 12.82 -25.66
N THR A 108 -9.06 12.82 -24.58
CA THR A 108 -9.52 14.08 -23.95
C THR A 108 -8.35 14.78 -23.28
N GLY A 109 -8.05 16.01 -23.69
CA GLY A 109 -7.09 16.88 -23.01
C GLY A 109 -7.66 17.40 -21.69
N LEU A 110 -6.89 17.27 -20.61
CA LEU A 110 -7.26 17.83 -19.32
C LEU A 110 -6.76 19.28 -19.21
N THR A 111 -7.39 20.07 -18.34
CA THR A 111 -7.04 21.49 -18.16
C THR A 111 -6.54 21.75 -16.74
N HIS A 112 -5.87 22.88 -16.53
CA HIS A 112 -5.51 23.34 -15.19
C HIS A 112 -6.75 23.76 -14.37
N GLY A 113 -6.56 23.97 -13.07
CA GLY A 113 -7.62 24.37 -12.13
C GLY A 113 -7.88 23.31 -11.06
N SER A 114 -7.03 22.29 -11.00
CA SER A 114 -6.99 21.28 -9.96
C SER A 114 -5.55 20.88 -9.67
N ARG A 115 -5.31 19.98 -8.73
CA ARG A 115 -4.01 19.30 -8.58
C ARG A 115 -3.81 18.27 -9.69
N ASP A 116 -2.61 17.74 -9.84
CA ASP A 116 -2.25 16.66 -10.77
C ASP A 116 -2.44 17.00 -12.26
N THR A 117 -2.33 18.29 -12.62
CA THR A 117 -2.53 18.79 -13.99
C THR A 117 -1.21 18.85 -14.77
N TYR A 118 -0.51 17.77 -14.85
CA TYR A 118 0.77 17.63 -15.56
C TYR A 118 0.89 16.26 -16.24
N CYS A 119 1.64 16.21 -17.34
CA CYS A 119 2.12 14.95 -17.90
C CYS A 119 3.50 14.65 -17.31
N LEU A 120 3.60 13.52 -16.60
CA LEU A 120 4.83 13.10 -15.93
C LEU A 120 6.02 12.92 -16.88
N THR A 121 5.77 12.58 -18.16
CA THR A 121 6.79 12.37 -19.18
C THR A 121 7.09 13.64 -20.00
N ALA A 122 6.40 14.75 -19.75
CA ALA A 122 6.64 16.00 -20.45
C ALA A 122 8.01 16.62 -20.02
N PRO A 123 8.93 16.87 -20.95
CA PRO A 123 10.26 17.38 -20.59
C PRO A 123 10.23 18.74 -19.88
N ALA A 124 9.25 19.59 -20.20
CA ALA A 124 9.08 20.89 -19.53
C ALA A 124 8.74 20.69 -18.04
N TYR A 125 7.79 19.78 -17.73
CA TYR A 125 7.43 19.48 -16.35
C TYR A 125 8.62 18.89 -15.57
N ARG A 126 9.33 17.90 -16.11
CA ARG A 126 10.49 17.27 -15.45
C ARG A 126 11.57 18.30 -15.10
N ARG A 127 11.86 19.23 -16.05
CA ARG A 127 12.83 20.30 -15.81
C ARG A 127 12.37 21.27 -14.71
N ALA A 128 11.11 21.70 -14.74
CA ALA A 128 10.56 22.62 -13.75
C ALA A 128 10.51 22.00 -12.36
N ALA A 129 10.04 20.75 -12.24
CA ALA A 129 10.01 20.00 -10.97
C ALA A 129 11.40 19.83 -10.35
N ARG A 130 12.41 19.49 -11.17
CA ARG A 130 13.80 19.39 -10.70
C ARG A 130 14.37 20.75 -10.26
N ARG A 131 14.04 21.86 -10.99
CA ARG A 131 14.52 23.20 -10.63
C ARG A 131 14.00 23.66 -9.29
N ILE A 132 12.70 23.51 -9.02
CA ILE A 132 12.12 23.93 -7.74
C ILE A 132 12.62 23.06 -6.59
N ALA A 133 12.77 21.75 -6.80
CA ALA A 133 13.34 20.85 -5.81
C ALA A 133 14.79 21.25 -5.44
N ALA A 134 15.61 21.59 -6.43
CA ALA A 134 16.97 22.09 -6.21
C ALA A 134 16.98 23.44 -5.47
N ALA A 135 16.13 24.40 -5.87
CA ALA A 135 16.06 25.71 -5.23
C ALA A 135 15.61 25.63 -3.75
N LEU A 136 14.64 24.75 -3.45
CA LEU A 136 14.25 24.48 -2.07
C LEU A 136 15.39 23.86 -1.27
N ALA A 137 16.08 22.87 -1.84
CA ALA A 137 17.15 22.16 -1.15
C ALA A 137 18.38 23.05 -0.94
N GLU A 138 18.74 23.90 -1.89
CA GLU A 138 19.81 24.90 -1.75
C GLU A 138 19.52 25.87 -0.61
N ARG A 139 18.25 26.30 -0.45
CA ARG A 139 17.86 27.26 0.58
C ARG A 139 17.69 26.62 1.96
N TYR A 140 17.06 25.46 2.03
CA TYR A 140 16.57 24.87 3.28
C TYR A 140 17.29 23.57 3.70
N GLY A 141 18.26 23.10 2.91
CA GLY A 141 18.92 21.81 3.18
C GLY A 141 19.49 21.66 4.58
N ASP A 142 20.00 22.76 5.14
CA ASP A 142 20.57 22.83 6.50
C ASP A 142 19.64 23.51 7.52
N HIS A 143 18.40 23.83 7.16
CA HIS A 143 17.48 24.55 8.06
C HIS A 143 17.24 23.75 9.35
N PRO A 144 17.31 24.37 10.55
CA PRO A 144 17.21 23.65 11.82
C PRO A 144 15.84 22.98 12.04
N ALA A 145 14.76 23.47 11.46
CA ALA A 145 13.44 22.81 11.52
C ALA A 145 13.38 21.56 10.66
N LEU A 146 14.13 21.50 9.55
CA LEU A 146 14.02 20.44 8.56
C LEU A 146 14.41 19.06 9.12
N ALA A 147 13.49 18.12 9.13
CA ALA A 147 13.70 16.75 9.57
C ALA A 147 13.60 15.73 8.43
N LEU A 148 12.74 15.98 7.45
CA LEU A 148 12.41 15.08 6.34
C LEU A 148 12.13 15.89 5.07
N TRP A 149 12.46 15.36 3.92
CA TRP A 149 12.03 15.84 2.62
C TRP A 149 10.91 14.97 2.07
N HIS A 150 9.86 15.59 1.56
CA HIS A 150 8.73 14.95 0.92
C HIS A 150 8.71 15.30 -0.58
N VAL A 151 9.09 14.38 -1.43
CA VAL A 151 9.09 14.60 -2.87
C VAL A 151 7.69 14.42 -3.42
N HIS A 152 7.15 15.47 -4.09
CA HIS A 152 5.86 15.41 -4.75
C HIS A 152 4.69 15.19 -3.78
N ASN A 153 3.59 14.64 -4.25
CA ASN A 153 2.48 14.08 -3.48
C ASN A 153 1.76 13.05 -4.33
N GLU A 154 1.69 11.82 -3.85
CA GLU A 154 0.86 10.76 -4.45
C GLU A 154 0.98 10.68 -5.97
N TYR A 155 1.97 9.99 -6.52
CA TYR A 155 2.14 9.79 -7.98
C TYR A 155 0.97 9.02 -8.62
N VAL A 156 -0.23 9.63 -8.70
CA VAL A 156 -1.47 8.98 -9.16
C VAL A 156 -1.79 9.21 -10.64
N THR A 157 -1.18 10.21 -11.29
CA THR A 157 -1.51 10.62 -12.65
C THR A 157 -1.20 9.54 -13.68
N LEU A 158 -1.97 9.52 -14.76
CA LEU A 158 -1.72 8.75 -15.98
C LEU A 158 -1.90 9.67 -17.19
N CYS A 159 -1.14 9.44 -18.27
CA CYS A 159 -1.21 10.29 -19.46
C CYS A 159 -0.97 9.47 -20.74
N TRP A 160 -1.72 9.75 -21.79
CA TRP A 160 -1.60 9.09 -23.11
C TRP A 160 -1.26 10.08 -24.23
N CYS A 161 -0.59 11.22 -23.91
CA CYS A 161 -0.18 12.24 -24.87
C CYS A 161 1.00 11.77 -25.77
N ASP A 162 1.45 12.66 -26.65
CA ASP A 162 2.55 12.34 -27.57
C ASP A 162 3.92 12.34 -26.87
N HIS A 163 4.12 13.10 -25.79
CA HIS A 163 5.31 12.96 -24.93
C HIS A 163 5.39 11.57 -24.33
N THR A 164 4.25 11.07 -23.81
CA THR A 164 4.15 9.70 -23.29
C THR A 164 4.42 8.67 -24.36
N ALA A 165 3.90 8.88 -25.59
CA ALA A 165 4.15 7.96 -26.70
C ALA A 165 5.65 7.92 -27.08
N ALA A 166 6.33 9.06 -27.06
CA ALA A 166 7.77 9.12 -27.33
C ALA A 166 8.58 8.41 -26.24
N ALA A 167 8.31 8.69 -24.97
CA ALA A 167 8.97 8.05 -23.83
C ALA A 167 8.72 6.54 -23.80
N PHE A 168 7.47 6.10 -24.04
CA PHE A 168 7.11 4.68 -24.10
C PHE A 168 7.89 3.91 -25.17
N ARG A 169 8.07 4.50 -26.35
CA ARG A 169 8.91 3.88 -27.41
C ARG A 169 10.37 3.76 -26.99
N VAL A 170 10.93 4.73 -26.29
CA VAL A 170 12.30 4.64 -25.75
C VAL A 170 12.42 3.51 -24.74
N TRP A 171 11.47 3.42 -23.82
CA TRP A 171 11.42 2.37 -22.81
C TRP A 171 11.27 0.97 -23.44
N LEU A 172 10.38 0.83 -24.43
CA LEU A 172 10.18 -0.44 -25.14
C LEU A 172 11.42 -0.90 -25.89
N ARG A 173 12.17 0.02 -26.52
CA ARG A 173 13.44 -0.31 -27.15
C ARG A 173 14.47 -0.83 -26.14
N ALA A 174 14.55 -0.21 -24.97
CA ALA A 174 15.44 -0.68 -23.91
C ALA A 174 15.02 -2.06 -23.39
N ARG A 175 13.72 -2.33 -23.26
CA ARG A 175 13.18 -3.58 -22.73
C ARG A 175 13.26 -4.76 -23.71
N HIS A 176 12.84 -4.56 -24.94
CA HIS A 176 12.70 -5.64 -25.94
C HIS A 176 13.86 -5.70 -26.94
N GLY A 177 14.65 -4.64 -27.07
CA GLY A 177 15.77 -4.56 -28.00
C GLY A 177 15.39 -4.39 -29.48
N SER A 178 14.41 -5.14 -29.97
CA SER A 178 13.98 -5.11 -31.37
C SER A 178 12.46 -5.14 -31.52
N LEU A 179 11.97 -4.71 -32.71
CA LEU A 179 10.55 -4.82 -33.05
C LEU A 179 10.07 -6.27 -33.17
N ASP A 180 10.94 -7.18 -33.61
CA ASP A 180 10.57 -8.59 -33.71
C ASP A 180 10.35 -9.19 -32.32
N ALA A 181 11.22 -8.90 -31.35
CA ALA A 181 11.05 -9.32 -29.97
C ALA A 181 9.80 -8.67 -29.32
N LEU A 182 9.53 -7.39 -29.61
CA LEU A 182 8.30 -6.73 -29.18
C LEU A 182 7.05 -7.41 -29.74
N ASN A 183 7.06 -7.69 -31.06
CA ASN A 183 5.96 -8.36 -31.74
C ASN A 183 5.70 -9.77 -31.18
N GLU A 184 6.75 -10.50 -30.83
CA GLU A 184 6.65 -11.79 -30.17
C GLU A 184 6.07 -11.65 -28.78
N ALA A 185 6.64 -10.80 -27.94
CA ALA A 185 6.18 -10.56 -26.56
C ALA A 185 4.71 -10.10 -26.46
N TRP A 186 4.23 -9.34 -27.44
CA TRP A 186 2.84 -8.88 -27.47
C TRP A 186 1.90 -9.76 -28.27
N GLY A 187 2.40 -10.85 -28.89
CA GLY A 187 1.58 -11.75 -29.70
C GLY A 187 0.87 -11.04 -30.87
N THR A 188 1.52 -10.09 -31.52
CA THR A 188 0.90 -9.16 -32.49
C THR A 188 0.42 -9.81 -33.79
N ALA A 189 0.71 -11.09 -34.02
CA ALA A 189 0.08 -11.86 -35.10
C ALA A 189 -1.45 -11.93 -34.96
N PHE A 190 -1.96 -11.86 -33.70
CA PHE A 190 -3.39 -11.82 -33.41
C PHE A 190 -3.99 -10.49 -33.89
N TRP A 191 -5.08 -10.55 -34.64
CA TRP A 191 -5.80 -9.42 -35.23
C TRP A 191 -4.93 -8.51 -36.11
N SER A 192 -3.87 -9.04 -36.73
CA SER A 192 -3.00 -8.28 -37.65
C SER A 192 -2.37 -7.03 -37.04
N GLN A 193 -1.93 -7.11 -35.78
CA GLN A 193 -1.36 -5.98 -35.04
C GLN A 193 0.16 -5.82 -35.21
N ARG A 194 0.81 -6.59 -36.09
CA ARG A 194 2.27 -6.60 -36.23
C ARG A 194 2.82 -5.22 -36.58
N TYR A 195 3.72 -4.73 -35.78
CA TYR A 195 4.45 -3.47 -35.99
C TYR A 195 5.65 -3.69 -36.90
N THR A 196 5.87 -2.76 -37.85
CA THR A 196 6.99 -2.76 -38.81
C THR A 196 7.91 -1.54 -38.60
N SER A 197 7.50 -0.57 -37.84
CA SER A 197 8.33 0.55 -37.37
C SER A 197 7.94 0.96 -35.93
N TRP A 198 8.87 1.56 -35.23
CA TRP A 198 8.62 2.04 -33.85
C TRP A 198 7.61 3.18 -33.78
N GLU A 199 7.50 3.97 -34.84
CA GLU A 199 6.58 5.11 -34.93
C GLU A 199 5.12 4.67 -34.92
N GLN A 200 4.84 3.43 -35.31
CA GLN A 200 3.49 2.84 -35.23
C GLN A 200 3.09 2.46 -33.80
N VAL A 201 4.05 2.34 -32.88
CA VAL A 201 3.77 1.95 -31.51
C VAL A 201 3.30 3.16 -30.70
N LEU A 202 2.10 3.06 -30.13
CA LEU A 202 1.47 4.08 -29.29
C LEU A 202 1.18 3.49 -27.90
N PRO A 203 0.94 4.34 -26.86
CA PRO A 203 0.32 3.90 -25.62
C PRO A 203 -1.04 3.22 -25.90
N PRO A 204 -1.52 2.35 -25.00
CA PRO A 204 -2.82 1.67 -25.18
C PRO A 204 -3.99 2.66 -24.99
N ARG A 205 -4.24 3.48 -26.00
CA ARG A 205 -5.38 4.42 -26.07
C ARG A 205 -6.70 3.65 -26.21
N THR A 206 -7.82 4.35 -26.06
CA THR A 206 -9.16 3.77 -26.25
C THR A 206 -9.30 3.21 -27.66
N SER A 207 -9.76 1.98 -27.76
CA SER A 207 -10.01 1.25 -29.00
C SER A 207 -11.44 0.73 -29.05
N GLN A 208 -11.92 0.32 -30.22
CA GLN A 208 -13.28 -0.18 -30.39
C GLN A 208 -13.49 -1.53 -29.66
N TRP A 209 -12.46 -2.36 -29.59
CA TRP A 209 -12.46 -3.67 -28.94
C TRP A 209 -11.32 -3.75 -27.91
N HIS A 210 -11.11 -4.92 -27.37
CA HIS A 210 -10.05 -5.19 -26.39
C HIS A 210 -8.67 -4.76 -26.92
N ARG A 211 -7.94 -4.09 -26.07
CA ARG A 211 -6.55 -3.71 -26.34
C ARG A 211 -5.65 -4.93 -26.25
N ASN A 212 -4.47 -4.84 -26.86
CA ASN A 212 -3.45 -5.86 -26.70
C ASN A 212 -3.02 -5.99 -25.23
N PRO A 213 -3.14 -7.18 -24.61
CA PRO A 213 -2.84 -7.36 -23.18
C PRO A 213 -1.36 -7.09 -22.84
N GLY A 214 -0.42 -7.57 -23.68
CA GLY A 214 1.01 -7.34 -23.49
C GLY A 214 1.38 -5.85 -23.55
N GLN A 215 0.77 -5.11 -24.50
CA GLN A 215 0.92 -3.65 -24.59
C GLN A 215 0.39 -2.94 -23.33
N ALA A 216 -0.77 -3.35 -22.83
CA ALA A 216 -1.37 -2.75 -21.64
C ALA A 216 -0.51 -3.01 -20.37
N LEU A 217 0.02 -4.23 -20.22
CA LEU A 217 0.92 -4.59 -19.14
C LEU A 217 2.24 -3.82 -19.20
N ASP A 218 2.86 -3.74 -20.38
CA ASP A 218 4.11 -2.99 -20.55
C ASP A 218 3.91 -1.49 -20.36
N TYR A 219 2.72 -0.95 -20.66
CA TYR A 219 2.40 0.43 -20.35
C TYR A 219 2.32 0.69 -18.84
N SER A 220 1.76 -0.24 -18.06
CA SER A 220 1.74 -0.13 -16.59
C SER A 220 3.15 -0.18 -16.00
N ARG A 221 4.00 -1.07 -16.50
CA ARG A 221 5.42 -1.15 -16.11
C ARG A 221 6.18 0.13 -16.45
N PHE A 222 6.03 0.61 -17.69
CA PHE A 222 6.62 1.86 -18.15
C PHE A 222 6.22 3.03 -17.26
N TRP A 223 4.93 3.17 -16.94
CA TRP A 223 4.45 4.29 -16.14
C TRP A 223 5.00 4.25 -14.72
N SER A 224 5.09 3.08 -14.12
CA SER A 224 5.74 2.88 -12.83
C SER A 224 7.21 3.28 -12.86
N ASP A 225 7.95 2.88 -13.89
CA ASP A 225 9.36 3.24 -14.06
C ASP A 225 9.55 4.74 -14.27
N GLU A 226 8.65 5.42 -15.02
CA GLU A 226 8.68 6.87 -15.20
C GLU A 226 8.38 7.65 -13.92
N ALA A 227 7.42 7.18 -13.11
CA ALA A 227 7.15 7.77 -11.81
C ALA A 227 8.37 7.65 -10.87
N LEU A 228 8.99 6.47 -10.87
CA LEU A 228 10.21 6.24 -10.10
C LEU A 228 11.38 7.10 -10.59
N ALA A 229 11.52 7.29 -11.91
CA ALA A 229 12.53 8.18 -12.47
C ALA A 229 12.26 9.66 -12.09
N ALA A 230 10.99 10.09 -12.09
CA ALA A 230 10.61 11.44 -11.65
C ALA A 230 10.93 11.69 -10.16
N TYR A 231 10.67 10.69 -9.32
CA TYR A 231 11.07 10.74 -7.92
C TYR A 231 12.60 10.86 -7.77
N ARG A 232 13.36 10.00 -8.45
CA ARG A 232 14.84 10.01 -8.41
C ARG A 232 15.43 11.34 -8.82
N GLU A 233 14.92 11.98 -9.88
CA GLU A 233 15.41 13.26 -10.35
C GLU A 233 15.28 14.38 -9.31
N GLN A 234 14.17 14.44 -8.59
CA GLN A 234 13.96 15.41 -7.52
C GLN A 234 14.77 15.04 -6.27
N ARG A 235 14.78 13.77 -5.85
CA ARG A 235 15.60 13.27 -4.74
C ARG A 235 17.09 13.59 -4.95
N ASP A 236 17.61 13.33 -6.14
CA ASP A 236 19.02 13.55 -6.43
C ASP A 236 19.37 15.05 -6.45
N ALA A 237 18.44 15.92 -6.90
CA ALA A 237 18.56 17.37 -6.78
C ALA A 237 18.57 17.83 -5.31
N ILE A 238 17.74 17.23 -4.46
CA ILE A 238 17.72 17.50 -3.01
C ILE A 238 19.03 17.04 -2.36
N ARG A 239 19.49 15.84 -2.66
CA ARG A 239 20.71 15.25 -2.07
C ARG A 239 22.00 16.00 -2.41
N ALA A 240 21.99 16.83 -3.44
CA ALA A 240 23.10 17.71 -3.74
C ALA A 240 23.32 18.79 -2.66
N HIS A 241 22.31 19.10 -1.84
CA HIS A 241 22.29 20.19 -0.89
C HIS A 241 21.87 19.78 0.54
N SER A 242 21.40 18.53 0.75
CA SER A 242 20.89 18.09 2.06
C SER A 242 21.17 16.62 2.31
N ASP A 243 21.50 16.30 3.56
CA ASP A 243 21.70 14.93 4.07
C ASP A 243 20.44 14.37 4.81
N ARG A 244 19.36 15.15 4.83
CA ARG A 244 18.11 14.73 5.45
C ARG A 244 17.47 13.59 4.67
N PRO A 245 16.73 12.68 5.35
CA PRO A 245 16.02 11.62 4.66
C PRO A 245 15.01 12.18 3.65
N VAL A 246 14.78 11.43 2.56
CA VAL A 246 13.87 11.81 1.48
C VAL A 246 12.83 10.71 1.32
N THR A 247 11.56 11.09 1.32
CA THR A 247 10.40 10.21 1.10
C THR A 247 9.48 10.73 0.01
N THR A 248 8.47 9.97 -0.30
CA THR A 248 7.22 10.36 -0.96
C THR A 248 6.09 9.54 -0.36
N ASN A 249 4.87 10.06 -0.33
CA ASN A 249 3.73 9.37 0.24
C ASN A 249 3.05 8.43 -0.77
N LEU A 250 2.67 7.25 -0.30
CA LEU A 250 2.01 6.21 -1.07
C LEU A 250 0.54 6.11 -0.66
N MET A 251 -0.37 6.38 -1.60
CA MET A 251 -1.81 6.24 -1.35
C MET A 251 -2.18 4.76 -1.21
N MET A 252 -2.70 4.37 -0.05
CA MET A 252 -3.22 3.02 0.21
C MET A 252 -4.74 3.10 0.43
N PRO A 253 -5.53 2.13 0.00
CA PRO A 253 -5.25 0.83 -0.61
C PRO A 253 -5.24 0.79 -2.15
N GLY A 254 -5.61 1.87 -2.83
CA GLY A 254 -5.98 1.88 -4.26
C GLY A 254 -4.84 2.09 -5.25
N TYR A 255 -3.59 2.14 -4.83
CA TYR A 255 -2.46 2.52 -5.67
C TYR A 255 -2.08 1.39 -6.63
N GLN A 256 -2.53 1.51 -7.89
CA GLN A 256 -2.30 0.50 -8.93
C GLN A 256 -1.19 0.89 -9.92
N ASN A 257 -0.74 2.16 -9.91
CA ASN A 257 0.10 2.69 -10.98
C ASN A 257 1.59 2.52 -10.74
N LEU A 258 1.99 2.03 -9.56
CA LEU A 258 3.39 1.91 -9.15
C LEU A 258 3.72 0.50 -8.69
N ASP A 259 4.94 0.07 -8.98
CA ASP A 259 5.57 -1.05 -8.28
C ASP A 259 6.05 -0.54 -6.91
N LEU A 260 5.28 -0.86 -5.88
CA LEU A 260 5.57 -0.43 -4.51
C LEU A 260 6.81 -1.12 -3.92
N TRP A 261 7.17 -2.32 -4.43
CA TRP A 261 8.44 -2.96 -4.07
C TRP A 261 9.64 -2.18 -4.60
N ALA A 262 9.56 -1.72 -5.85
CA ALA A 262 10.61 -0.91 -6.45
C ALA A 262 10.76 0.44 -5.75
N LEU A 263 9.64 1.12 -5.49
CA LEU A 263 9.66 2.42 -4.82
C LEU A 263 10.13 2.33 -3.37
N GLY A 264 9.72 1.29 -2.63
CA GLY A 264 10.16 1.06 -1.25
C GLY A 264 11.69 0.88 -1.11
N ARG A 265 12.36 0.43 -2.17
CA ARG A 265 13.85 0.35 -2.21
C ARG A 265 14.54 1.69 -2.53
N GLU A 266 13.81 2.67 -3.05
CA GLU A 266 14.37 3.96 -3.47
C GLU A 266 14.22 5.07 -2.44
N VAL A 267 13.17 5.01 -1.62
CA VAL A 267 12.93 5.98 -0.57
C VAL A 267 13.78 5.68 0.67
N ASP A 268 14.17 6.72 1.41
CA ASP A 268 14.86 6.53 2.68
C ASP A 268 13.92 6.07 3.79
N VAL A 269 12.64 6.47 3.71
CA VAL A 269 11.55 6.08 4.60
C VAL A 269 10.33 5.76 3.74
N VAL A 270 9.75 4.57 3.89
CA VAL A 270 8.45 4.28 3.29
C VAL A 270 7.38 5.05 4.07
N SER A 271 6.64 5.91 3.38
CA SER A 271 5.55 6.70 3.94
C SER A 271 4.26 6.39 3.20
N VAL A 272 3.15 6.24 3.93
CA VAL A 272 1.88 5.88 3.31
C VAL A 272 0.74 6.78 3.79
N ASN A 273 -0.23 6.99 2.89
CA ASN A 273 -1.52 7.60 3.19
C ASN A 273 -2.56 6.49 3.30
N HIS A 274 -3.28 6.47 4.41
CA HIS A 274 -4.34 5.49 4.63
C HIS A 274 -5.56 6.14 5.29
N TYR A 275 -6.67 6.09 4.57
CA TYR A 275 -7.98 6.58 5.02
C TYR A 275 -8.95 5.40 5.09
N PRO A 276 -9.19 4.80 6.29
CA PRO A 276 -10.15 3.71 6.44
C PRO A 276 -11.55 4.14 6.00
N ASP A 277 -12.04 3.56 4.92
CA ASP A 277 -13.31 3.92 4.26
C ASP A 277 -14.48 2.99 4.63
N ALA A 278 -14.34 2.24 5.70
CA ALA A 278 -15.32 1.31 6.24
C ALA A 278 -15.57 1.57 7.74
N PRO A 279 -16.71 1.13 8.29
CA PRO A 279 -17.00 1.27 9.72
C PRO A 279 -16.46 0.09 10.55
N GLY A 280 -16.22 0.33 11.83
CA GLY A 280 -16.02 -0.69 12.86
C GLY A 280 -14.84 -1.64 12.59
N VAL A 281 -15.08 -2.94 12.72
CA VAL A 281 -14.05 -3.97 12.58
C VAL A 281 -13.46 -4.04 11.16
N ASP A 282 -14.23 -3.64 10.13
CA ASP A 282 -13.73 -3.61 8.77
C ASP A 282 -12.71 -2.48 8.56
N ALA A 283 -12.91 -1.31 9.18
CA ALA A 283 -11.90 -0.26 9.21
C ALA A 283 -10.59 -0.74 9.86
N ALA A 284 -10.70 -1.51 10.97
CA ALA A 284 -9.54 -2.07 11.65
C ALA A 284 -8.80 -3.10 10.77
N ALA A 285 -9.54 -3.98 10.08
CA ALA A 285 -8.97 -4.95 9.16
C ALA A 285 -8.29 -4.26 7.96
N HIS A 286 -8.87 -3.16 7.43
CA HIS A 286 -8.25 -2.35 6.36
C HIS A 286 -6.97 -1.67 6.88
N ALA A 287 -6.98 -1.11 8.09
CA ALA A 287 -5.79 -0.52 8.70
C ALA A 287 -4.67 -1.56 8.87
N ALA A 288 -5.01 -2.75 9.33
CA ALA A 288 -4.06 -3.85 9.46
C ALA A 288 -3.48 -4.28 8.11
N TYR A 289 -4.34 -4.44 7.09
CA TYR A 289 -3.94 -4.84 5.73
C TYR A 289 -2.94 -3.85 5.12
N ASP A 290 -3.22 -2.56 5.18
CA ASP A 290 -2.36 -1.55 4.57
C ASP A 290 -1.09 -1.29 5.38
N ALA A 291 -1.15 -1.37 6.71
CA ALA A 291 0.02 -1.27 7.57
C ALA A 291 0.99 -2.47 7.37
N ASP A 292 0.47 -3.68 7.21
CA ASP A 292 1.27 -4.88 6.92
C ASP A 292 1.91 -4.81 5.52
N ARG A 293 1.20 -4.23 4.52
CA ARG A 293 1.78 -3.94 3.20
C ARG A 293 2.89 -2.89 3.29
N ALA A 294 2.65 -1.77 3.97
CA ALA A 294 3.63 -0.70 4.15
C ALA A 294 4.92 -1.24 4.79
N ARG A 295 4.81 -2.01 5.88
CA ARG A 295 5.95 -2.69 6.50
C ARG A 295 6.68 -3.58 5.52
N SER A 296 5.95 -4.35 4.73
CA SER A 296 6.53 -5.31 3.79
C SER A 296 7.28 -4.59 2.66
N PHE A 297 6.73 -3.50 2.10
CA PHE A 297 7.41 -2.67 1.10
C PHE A 297 8.65 -1.97 1.68
N ALA A 298 8.65 -1.68 2.98
CA ALA A 298 9.83 -1.21 3.71
C ALA A 298 10.86 -2.33 4.01
N GLY A 299 10.65 -3.56 3.52
CA GLY A 299 11.54 -4.68 3.78
C GLY A 299 11.56 -5.13 5.24
N GLY A 300 10.51 -4.88 6.00
CA GLY A 300 10.41 -5.13 7.44
C GLY A 300 11.00 -4.01 8.32
N ALA A 301 11.56 -2.96 7.72
CA ALA A 301 12.01 -1.78 8.45
C ALA A 301 10.81 -0.94 8.96
N PRO A 302 11.02 -0.11 9.98
CA PRO A 302 10.03 0.87 10.39
C PRO A 302 9.70 1.85 9.25
N TRP A 303 8.45 2.30 9.22
CA TRP A 303 7.86 3.14 8.18
C TRP A 303 7.02 4.27 8.80
N LEU A 304 6.36 5.13 8.02
CA LEU A 304 5.61 6.27 8.53
C LEU A 304 4.19 6.33 7.95
N LEU A 305 3.17 6.44 8.83
CA LEU A 305 1.84 6.86 8.41
C LEU A 305 1.87 8.37 8.19
N MET A 306 1.90 8.79 6.91
CA MET A 306 2.06 10.19 6.54
C MET A 306 0.74 10.94 6.58
N GLU A 307 -0.35 10.28 6.15
CA GLU A 307 -1.69 10.88 6.19
C GLU A 307 -2.74 9.87 6.64
N SER A 308 -3.69 10.36 7.45
CA SER A 308 -4.91 9.67 7.82
C SER A 308 -6.00 10.67 8.19
N GLY A 309 -7.25 10.23 8.31
CA GLY A 309 -8.34 11.08 8.76
C GLY A 309 -8.48 11.11 10.28
N THR A 310 -8.88 12.24 10.85
CA THR A 310 -9.17 12.39 12.29
C THR A 310 -10.64 12.24 12.63
N ASN A 311 -11.55 12.81 11.84
CA ASN A 311 -12.99 12.86 12.15
C ASN A 311 -13.89 12.35 11.04
N THR A 312 -13.48 12.53 9.78
CA THR A 312 -14.23 12.07 8.60
C THR A 312 -13.28 11.48 7.57
N VAL A 313 -13.80 10.60 6.71
CA VAL A 313 -13.08 10.02 5.59
C VAL A 313 -14.00 10.01 4.38
N TYR A 314 -13.50 10.35 3.21
CA TYR A 314 -14.26 10.17 1.96
C TYR A 314 -14.43 8.69 1.64
N ALA A 315 -15.67 8.26 1.41
CA ALA A 315 -16.05 6.90 1.07
C ALA A 315 -17.04 6.92 -0.11
N GLY A 316 -16.51 6.95 -1.30
CA GLY A 316 -17.29 7.03 -2.53
C GLY A 316 -18.08 8.35 -2.63
N ASP A 317 -19.41 8.29 -2.54
CA ASP A 317 -20.33 9.42 -2.70
C ASP A 317 -20.61 10.19 -1.40
N ARG A 318 -19.97 9.83 -0.29
CA ARG A 318 -20.22 10.42 1.03
C ARG A 318 -18.96 10.46 1.90
N THR A 319 -19.04 11.16 3.01
CA THR A 319 -18.07 11.05 4.10
C THR A 319 -18.57 10.12 5.19
N LEU A 320 -17.68 9.32 5.77
CA LEU A 320 -17.92 8.53 6.96
C LEU A 320 -17.31 9.23 8.17
N ALA A 321 -18.09 9.41 9.22
CA ALA A 321 -17.57 9.92 10.48
C ALA A 321 -16.86 8.81 11.26
N LYS A 322 -15.73 9.15 11.88
CA LYS A 322 -15.07 8.26 12.85
C LYS A 322 -15.81 8.27 14.18
N GLU A 323 -15.96 7.09 14.76
CA GLU A 323 -16.52 6.91 16.09
C GLU A 323 -15.55 7.38 17.17
N PRO A 324 -16.06 7.73 18.38
CA PRO A 324 -15.20 8.07 19.51
C PRO A 324 -14.15 6.99 19.78
N GLY A 325 -12.89 7.43 19.92
CA GLY A 325 -11.74 6.55 20.13
C GLY A 325 -11.09 5.97 18.86
N ASP A 326 -11.70 6.13 17.68
CA ASP A 326 -11.12 5.62 16.42
C ASP A 326 -9.79 6.28 16.05
N VAL A 327 -9.60 7.56 16.41
CA VAL A 327 -8.33 8.26 16.13
C VAL A 327 -7.17 7.52 16.80
N LEU A 328 -7.31 7.17 18.07
CA LEU A 328 -6.29 6.42 18.81
C LEU A 328 -6.18 4.98 18.31
N ARG A 329 -7.30 4.26 18.12
CA ARG A 329 -7.29 2.87 17.67
C ARG A 329 -6.60 2.70 16.32
N HIS A 330 -6.94 3.53 15.32
CA HIS A 330 -6.34 3.46 14.00
C HIS A 330 -4.87 3.88 14.02
N SER A 331 -4.51 4.92 14.79
CA SER A 331 -3.10 5.29 14.96
C SER A 331 -2.29 4.14 15.57
N LEU A 332 -2.81 3.50 16.61
CA LEU A 332 -2.14 2.37 17.26
C LEU A 332 -2.09 1.13 16.37
N ALA A 333 -3.09 0.88 15.53
CA ALA A 333 -3.05 -0.23 14.57
C ALA A 333 -1.87 -0.09 13.59
N HIS A 334 -1.56 1.13 13.13
CA HIS A 334 -0.40 1.41 12.29
C HIS A 334 0.92 1.37 13.09
N ILE A 335 0.97 1.99 14.27
CA ILE A 335 2.15 1.97 15.15
C ILE A 335 2.47 0.53 15.57
N ALA A 336 1.48 -0.28 15.90
CA ALA A 336 1.67 -1.70 16.22
C ALA A 336 2.40 -2.44 15.10
N ARG A 337 2.08 -2.12 13.84
CA ARG A 337 2.67 -2.74 12.65
C ARG A 337 3.91 -2.06 12.10
N GLY A 338 4.57 -1.24 12.92
CA GLY A 338 5.88 -0.69 12.62
C GLY A 338 5.92 0.74 12.11
N SER A 339 4.78 1.46 12.10
CA SER A 339 4.82 2.90 11.86
C SER A 339 5.53 3.62 13.02
N GLU A 340 6.40 4.56 12.67
CA GLU A 340 7.11 5.43 13.62
C GLU A 340 6.30 6.68 13.97
N GLY A 341 4.99 6.65 13.74
CA GLY A 341 4.10 7.72 14.14
C GLY A 341 2.74 7.67 13.44
N ALA A 342 1.98 8.74 13.65
CA ALA A 342 0.70 8.96 13.01
C ALA A 342 0.55 10.44 12.63
N LEU A 343 0.50 10.70 11.32
CA LEU A 343 0.23 12.03 10.80
C LEU A 343 -1.12 12.04 10.09
N PHE A 344 -1.68 13.23 9.95
CA PHE A 344 -3.05 13.41 9.49
C PHE A 344 -3.15 14.47 8.41
N PHE A 345 -3.98 14.24 7.44
CA PHE A 345 -4.49 15.27 6.57
C PHE A 345 -5.82 15.77 7.15
N GLN A 346 -5.83 16.98 7.67
CA GLN A 346 -4.80 18.00 7.78
C GLN A 346 -4.79 18.61 9.19
N TRP A 347 -3.85 19.55 9.45
CA TRP A 347 -3.83 20.23 10.74
C TRP A 347 -5.10 21.02 10.99
N ARG A 348 -5.45 21.96 10.10
CA ARG A 348 -6.66 22.80 10.22
C ARG A 348 -7.54 22.63 8.99
N GLN A 349 -8.82 22.36 9.21
CA GLN A 349 -9.79 22.14 8.14
C GLN A 349 -9.94 23.36 7.24
N SER A 350 -9.70 23.21 5.93
CA SER A 350 -9.75 24.30 4.95
C SER A 350 -11.12 24.97 4.90
N ARG A 351 -11.14 26.31 4.84
CA ARG A 351 -12.38 27.10 4.76
C ARG A 351 -13.04 27.07 3.37
N ALA A 352 -12.26 26.80 2.35
CA ALA A 352 -12.67 26.82 0.95
C ALA A 352 -11.77 25.90 0.12
N GLY A 353 -12.19 25.58 -1.08
CA GLY A 353 -11.47 24.72 -2.00
C GLY A 353 -12.13 23.34 -2.13
N ALA A 354 -11.52 22.48 -2.94
CA ALA A 354 -12.09 21.19 -3.28
C ALA A 354 -12.19 20.23 -2.07
N GLU A 355 -11.35 20.42 -1.06
CA GLU A 355 -11.26 19.56 0.12
C GLU A 355 -11.78 20.24 1.41
N THR A 356 -12.68 21.21 1.28
CA THR A 356 -13.32 21.90 2.41
C THR A 356 -13.93 20.93 3.44
N TRP A 357 -14.42 19.79 2.99
CA TRP A 357 -15.09 18.79 3.85
C TRP A 357 -14.18 17.62 4.25
N HIS A 358 -12.89 17.71 3.94
CA HIS A 358 -11.91 16.71 4.39
C HIS A 358 -11.68 16.80 5.92
N SER A 359 -11.10 15.74 6.50
CA SER A 359 -10.79 15.70 7.93
C SER A 359 -9.75 16.75 8.35
N ALA A 360 -9.69 17.05 9.63
CA ALA A 360 -8.60 17.83 10.21
C ALA A 360 -8.46 17.61 11.71
N MET A 361 -7.24 17.83 12.22
CA MET A 361 -6.96 17.82 13.65
C MET A 361 -7.71 18.95 14.37
N VAL A 362 -7.76 20.14 13.77
CA VAL A 362 -8.61 21.27 14.20
C VAL A 362 -9.75 21.42 13.19
N PRO A 363 -10.94 20.88 13.45
CA PRO A 363 -12.07 20.95 12.52
C PRO A 363 -12.69 22.36 12.45
N HIS A 364 -13.63 22.61 11.54
CA HIS A 364 -14.36 23.87 11.44
C HIS A 364 -15.00 24.32 12.79
N ALA A 365 -15.39 23.34 13.63
CA ALA A 365 -15.93 23.63 14.96
C ALA A 365 -14.87 24.17 15.95
N GLY A 366 -13.58 24.18 15.57
CA GLY A 366 -12.50 24.74 16.35
C GLY A 366 -11.97 23.84 17.48
N PRO A 367 -11.13 24.39 18.36
CA PRO A 367 -10.37 23.63 19.37
C PRO A 367 -11.21 23.10 20.55
N ASP A 368 -12.46 23.53 20.70
CA ASP A 368 -13.37 23.02 21.73
C ASP A 368 -14.19 21.80 21.26
N SER A 369 -13.91 21.32 20.06
CA SER A 369 -14.59 20.17 19.46
C SER A 369 -14.20 18.83 20.11
N ARG A 370 -15.07 17.81 19.94
CA ARG A 370 -14.75 16.42 20.31
C ARG A 370 -13.47 15.97 19.60
N THR A 371 -13.37 16.23 18.29
CA THR A 371 -12.22 15.85 17.46
C THR A 371 -10.91 16.37 18.03
N PHE A 372 -10.81 17.66 18.36
CA PHE A 372 -9.55 18.20 18.88
C PHE A 372 -9.20 17.66 20.27
N ARG A 373 -10.20 17.36 21.11
CA ARG A 373 -9.94 16.66 22.38
C ARG A 373 -9.38 15.26 22.18
N GLU A 374 -9.92 14.49 21.22
CA GLU A 374 -9.39 13.17 20.88
C GLU A 374 -7.99 13.24 20.27
N VAL A 375 -7.74 14.21 19.38
CA VAL A 375 -6.42 14.49 18.83
C VAL A 375 -5.41 14.77 19.95
N THR A 376 -5.76 15.63 20.90
CA THR A 376 -4.90 15.94 22.05
C THR A 376 -4.60 14.69 22.89
N ALA A 377 -5.63 13.90 23.20
CA ALA A 377 -5.46 12.66 23.98
C ALA A 377 -4.60 11.63 23.21
N THR A 378 -4.77 11.54 21.89
CA THR A 378 -3.96 10.65 21.03
C THR A 378 -2.50 11.11 21.00
N GLY A 379 -2.24 12.42 20.87
CA GLY A 379 -0.88 12.96 20.92
C GLY A 379 -0.18 12.70 22.26
N GLU A 380 -0.89 12.82 23.37
CA GLU A 380 -0.37 12.47 24.68
C GLU A 380 -0.06 10.96 24.80
N ALA A 381 -0.92 10.09 24.25
CA ALA A 381 -0.68 8.65 24.22
C ALA A 381 0.54 8.29 23.38
N VAL A 382 0.67 8.83 22.15
CA VAL A 382 1.80 8.60 21.27
C VAL A 382 3.11 9.09 21.88
N ALA A 383 3.11 10.25 22.56
CA ALA A 383 4.30 10.78 23.21
C ALA A 383 4.86 9.85 24.31
N ARG A 384 4.02 9.01 24.95
CA ARG A 384 4.46 8.02 25.94
C ARG A 384 5.13 6.79 25.31
N LEU A 385 4.96 6.58 24.03
CA LEU A 385 5.45 5.40 23.30
C LEU A 385 6.82 5.60 22.67
N GLY A 386 7.57 6.65 23.03
CA GLY A 386 8.89 6.94 22.46
C GLY A 386 9.90 5.79 22.57
N GLU A 387 9.78 4.92 23.56
CA GLU A 387 10.66 3.76 23.72
C GLU A 387 10.46 2.67 22.63
N LEU A 388 9.38 2.72 21.85
CA LEU A 388 9.12 1.81 20.73
C LEU A 388 9.90 2.22 19.47
N ALA A 389 10.45 3.43 19.42
CA ALA A 389 11.12 3.96 18.23
C ALA A 389 12.21 3.01 17.72
N GLY A 390 12.23 2.75 16.42
CA GLY A 390 13.16 1.86 15.75
C GLY A 390 12.98 0.36 16.01
N SER A 391 11.93 -0.05 16.73
CA SER A 391 11.58 -1.47 16.88
C SER A 391 10.89 -2.02 15.62
N THR A 392 10.98 -3.32 15.42
CA THR A 392 10.47 -4.03 14.23
C THR A 392 9.40 -5.06 14.58
N VAL A 393 8.66 -5.49 13.60
CA VAL A 393 7.63 -6.54 13.72
C VAL A 393 8.09 -7.78 12.98
N ARG A 394 7.74 -8.97 13.48
CA ARG A 394 8.04 -10.25 12.85
C ARG A 394 6.75 -10.99 12.54
N ALA A 395 6.70 -11.62 11.37
CA ALA A 395 5.60 -12.46 10.95
C ALA A 395 6.11 -13.85 10.52
N GLU A 396 5.37 -14.89 10.87
CA GLU A 396 5.63 -16.28 10.45
C GLU A 396 4.78 -16.69 9.24
N VAL A 397 3.90 -15.79 8.77
CA VAL A 397 3.00 -16.04 7.64
C VAL A 397 3.09 -14.91 6.61
N ALA A 398 2.94 -15.24 5.33
CA ALA A 398 2.94 -14.24 4.27
C ALA A 398 1.84 -14.48 3.25
N VAL A 399 1.36 -13.38 2.65
CA VAL A 399 0.51 -13.36 1.46
C VAL A 399 1.35 -12.85 0.29
N LEU A 400 1.35 -13.57 -0.83
CA LEU A 400 2.10 -13.16 -2.00
C LEU A 400 1.43 -11.96 -2.69
N HIS A 401 2.22 -10.94 -2.98
CA HIS A 401 1.83 -9.73 -3.67
C HIS A 401 2.82 -9.41 -4.79
N ASP A 402 2.30 -9.26 -6.01
CA ASP A 402 3.06 -8.82 -7.18
C ASP A 402 2.29 -7.73 -7.93
N SER A 403 2.92 -6.58 -8.14
CA SER A 403 2.34 -5.46 -8.89
C SER A 403 2.09 -5.85 -10.36
N ALA A 404 2.97 -6.66 -10.97
CA ALA A 404 2.78 -7.14 -12.34
C ALA A 404 1.56 -8.08 -12.45
N ALA A 405 1.35 -8.97 -11.47
CA ALA A 405 0.15 -9.81 -11.41
C ALA A 405 -1.12 -8.96 -11.24
N TRP A 406 -1.06 -7.89 -10.44
CA TRP A 406 -2.19 -6.95 -10.31
C TRP A 406 -2.50 -6.27 -11.65
N TRP A 407 -1.49 -5.73 -12.34
CA TRP A 407 -1.69 -5.09 -13.65
C TRP A 407 -2.20 -6.10 -14.69
N ALA A 408 -1.69 -7.33 -14.67
CA ALA A 408 -2.15 -8.41 -15.52
C ALA A 408 -3.63 -8.75 -15.32
N MET A 409 -4.15 -8.62 -14.10
CA MET A 409 -5.57 -8.81 -13.78
C MET A 409 -6.47 -7.62 -14.17
N ASN A 410 -5.89 -6.51 -14.65
CA ASN A 410 -6.62 -5.34 -15.13
C ASN A 410 -6.64 -5.22 -16.68
N VAL A 411 -6.14 -6.23 -17.40
CA VAL A 411 -6.22 -6.24 -18.87
C VAL A 411 -7.61 -6.64 -19.35
N ASP A 412 -7.91 -6.29 -20.59
CA ASP A 412 -9.19 -6.65 -21.21
C ASP A 412 -9.25 -8.17 -21.50
N GLY A 413 -10.44 -8.76 -21.47
CA GLY A 413 -10.69 -10.12 -21.94
C GLY A 413 -10.45 -11.23 -20.92
N LEU A 414 -10.38 -10.94 -19.63
CA LEU A 414 -10.35 -11.97 -18.59
C LEU A 414 -11.64 -12.82 -18.60
N PRO A 415 -11.57 -14.09 -18.18
CA PRO A 415 -12.70 -15.02 -18.26
C PRO A 415 -13.84 -14.69 -17.26
N SER A 416 -13.61 -13.85 -16.27
CA SER A 416 -14.63 -13.38 -15.33
C SER A 416 -14.30 -12.00 -14.78
N SER A 417 -15.30 -11.14 -14.67
CA SER A 417 -15.18 -9.85 -13.97
C SER A 417 -15.20 -9.98 -12.43
N GLU A 418 -15.49 -11.17 -11.91
CA GLU A 418 -15.45 -11.47 -10.47
C GLU A 418 -14.02 -11.80 -9.98
N LEU A 419 -13.06 -11.94 -10.89
CA LEU A 419 -11.65 -12.12 -10.58
C LEU A 419 -11.03 -10.74 -10.31
N ASP A 420 -10.87 -10.43 -9.02
CA ASP A 420 -10.28 -9.17 -8.57
C ASP A 420 -9.12 -9.46 -7.61
N TYR A 421 -7.91 -9.08 -8.03
CA TYR A 421 -6.69 -9.39 -7.27
C TYR A 421 -6.64 -8.69 -5.90
N PRO A 422 -6.98 -7.39 -5.76
CA PRO A 422 -7.08 -6.74 -4.47
C PRO A 422 -8.04 -7.42 -3.49
N THR A 423 -9.19 -7.86 -3.98
CA THR A 423 -10.16 -8.61 -3.17
C THR A 423 -9.59 -9.96 -2.72
N ALA A 424 -8.87 -10.67 -3.59
CA ALA A 424 -8.21 -11.93 -3.23
C ALA A 424 -7.13 -11.72 -2.16
N LEU A 425 -6.32 -10.67 -2.29
CA LEU A 425 -5.30 -10.29 -1.30
C LEU A 425 -5.93 -9.94 0.05
N ARG A 426 -6.94 -9.05 0.07
CA ARG A 426 -7.62 -8.65 1.30
C ARG A 426 -8.27 -9.83 2.00
N ARG A 427 -8.87 -10.74 1.23
CA ARG A 427 -9.51 -11.94 1.77
C ARG A 427 -8.51 -12.88 2.44
N ALA A 428 -7.36 -13.12 1.80
CA ALA A 428 -6.29 -13.94 2.38
C ALA A 428 -5.74 -13.32 3.66
N HIS A 429 -5.46 -12.02 3.63
CA HIS A 429 -5.01 -11.27 4.81
C HIS A 429 -6.07 -11.29 5.93
N ARG A 430 -7.35 -11.05 5.61
CA ARG A 430 -8.44 -11.02 6.58
C ARG A 430 -8.56 -12.34 7.33
N ALA A 431 -8.48 -13.47 6.67
CA ALA A 431 -8.56 -14.79 7.31
C ALA A 431 -7.39 -15.02 8.29
N LEU A 432 -6.19 -14.54 7.96
CA LEU A 432 -5.03 -14.62 8.85
C LEU A 432 -5.15 -13.63 10.03
N TRP A 433 -5.63 -12.41 9.77
CA TRP A 433 -5.87 -11.40 10.80
C TRP A 433 -6.96 -11.82 11.79
N ASP A 434 -8.09 -12.33 11.31
CA ASP A 434 -9.18 -12.88 12.14
C ASP A 434 -8.70 -14.08 13.00
N ALA A 435 -7.70 -14.84 12.52
CA ALA A 435 -7.02 -15.87 13.28
C ALA A 435 -6.00 -15.33 14.30
N GLY A 436 -5.85 -14.01 14.44
CA GLY A 436 -4.93 -13.35 15.35
C GLY A 436 -3.46 -13.47 14.93
N ARG A 437 -3.15 -13.40 13.64
CA ARG A 437 -1.79 -13.50 13.12
C ARG A 437 -1.31 -12.16 12.57
N THR A 438 -0.04 -11.84 12.85
CA THR A 438 0.70 -10.80 12.14
C THR A 438 1.08 -11.34 10.77
N VAL A 439 0.82 -10.54 9.71
CA VAL A 439 0.96 -10.97 8.31
C VAL A 439 1.99 -10.11 7.60
N ASP A 440 2.94 -10.70 6.88
CA ASP A 440 3.75 -10.01 5.90
C ASP A 440 3.18 -10.20 4.49
N PHE A 441 3.51 -9.28 3.60
CA PHE A 441 3.42 -9.51 2.17
C PHE A 441 4.81 -9.85 1.62
N ALA A 442 4.87 -10.69 0.60
CA ALA A 442 6.13 -11.06 -0.05
C ALA A 442 5.96 -11.12 -1.57
N HIS A 443 6.99 -10.74 -2.30
CA HIS A 443 7.03 -10.98 -3.74
C HIS A 443 7.33 -12.46 -4.00
N PRO A 444 6.78 -13.10 -5.06
CA PRO A 444 7.04 -14.51 -5.35
C PRO A 444 8.52 -14.89 -5.50
N GLU A 445 9.37 -13.93 -5.84
CA GLU A 445 10.82 -14.12 -6.01
C GLU A 445 11.65 -13.75 -4.76
N HIS A 446 11.02 -13.25 -3.69
CA HIS A 446 11.74 -12.95 -2.46
C HIS A 446 12.13 -14.21 -1.67
N ASP A 447 13.05 -14.06 -0.73
CA ASP A 447 13.34 -15.11 0.26
C ASP A 447 12.12 -15.34 1.16
N LEU A 448 11.58 -16.56 1.10
CA LEU A 448 10.40 -17.00 1.84
C LEU A 448 10.74 -17.89 3.04
N SER A 449 12.02 -18.18 3.27
CA SER A 449 12.50 -19.17 4.25
C SER A 449 12.06 -18.89 5.70
N ARG A 450 11.78 -17.65 6.04
CA ARG A 450 11.32 -17.24 7.38
C ARG A 450 9.84 -17.54 7.66
N TYR A 451 9.04 -17.78 6.60
CA TYR A 451 7.60 -18.03 6.74
C TYR A 451 7.29 -19.52 6.83
N ARG A 452 6.43 -19.88 7.76
CA ARG A 452 5.92 -21.24 7.90
C ARG A 452 4.75 -21.50 6.96
N VAL A 453 3.93 -20.47 6.71
CA VAL A 453 2.78 -20.52 5.79
C VAL A 453 2.87 -19.37 4.81
N VAL A 454 2.73 -19.68 3.51
CA VAL A 454 2.64 -18.71 2.42
C VAL A 454 1.35 -18.97 1.65
N ILE A 455 0.59 -17.90 1.37
CA ILE A 455 -0.63 -17.96 0.56
C ILE A 455 -0.41 -17.20 -0.75
N ALA A 456 -0.68 -17.84 -1.88
CA ALA A 456 -0.66 -17.28 -3.23
C ALA A 456 -2.12 -17.08 -3.73
N PRO A 457 -2.76 -15.92 -3.49
CA PRO A 457 -4.16 -15.69 -3.86
C PRO A 457 -4.26 -15.20 -5.29
N ALA A 458 -4.86 -15.97 -6.21
CA ALA A 458 -5.15 -15.59 -7.60
C ALA A 458 -3.97 -14.89 -8.32
N LEU A 459 -2.76 -15.41 -8.15
CA LEU A 459 -1.52 -14.85 -8.70
C LEU A 459 -1.43 -15.16 -10.21
N PHE A 460 -2.29 -14.52 -11.01
CA PHE A 460 -2.53 -14.80 -12.43
C PHE A 460 -1.24 -14.86 -13.25
N LEU A 461 -0.43 -13.81 -13.19
CA LEU A 461 0.91 -13.80 -13.77
C LEU A 461 1.90 -14.35 -12.74
N LEU A 462 2.70 -15.32 -13.15
CA LEU A 462 3.80 -15.86 -12.34
C LEU A 462 4.98 -16.15 -13.26
N THR A 463 6.14 -15.55 -12.97
CA THR A 463 7.39 -15.82 -13.68
C THR A 463 7.89 -17.24 -13.40
N ASP A 464 8.74 -17.77 -14.28
CA ASP A 464 9.37 -19.07 -14.06
C ASP A 464 10.29 -19.04 -12.83
N ALA A 465 10.95 -17.90 -12.57
CA ALA A 465 11.76 -17.69 -11.37
C ALA A 465 10.92 -17.73 -10.10
N GLY A 466 9.75 -17.07 -10.10
CA GLY A 466 8.80 -17.10 -8.99
C GLY A 466 8.25 -18.51 -8.75
N ALA A 467 7.87 -19.22 -9.83
CA ALA A 467 7.39 -20.60 -9.73
C ALA A 467 8.45 -21.55 -9.12
N GLU A 468 9.71 -21.42 -9.55
CA GLU A 468 10.82 -22.22 -9.00
C GLU A 468 11.13 -21.84 -7.55
N ASN A 469 11.02 -20.57 -7.19
CA ASN A 469 11.19 -20.13 -5.80
C ASN A 469 10.12 -20.74 -4.88
N LEU A 470 8.86 -20.76 -5.32
CA LEU A 470 7.76 -21.40 -4.59
C LEU A 470 7.95 -22.91 -4.47
N ARG A 471 8.43 -23.59 -5.53
CA ARG A 471 8.77 -25.01 -5.50
C ARG A 471 9.83 -25.29 -4.43
N ARG A 472 10.91 -24.50 -4.41
CA ARG A 472 11.98 -24.63 -3.40
C ARG A 472 11.46 -24.40 -1.98
N TYR A 473 10.65 -23.35 -1.78
CA TYR A 473 10.04 -23.06 -0.49
C TYR A 473 9.28 -24.27 0.08
N VAL A 474 8.49 -24.96 -0.75
CA VAL A 474 7.79 -26.19 -0.32
C VAL A 474 8.80 -27.32 -0.06
N ALA A 475 9.77 -27.54 -0.95
CA ALA A 475 10.77 -28.58 -0.80
C ALA A 475 11.56 -28.46 0.51
N ASP A 476 11.84 -27.22 0.95
CA ASP A 476 12.61 -26.88 2.14
C ASP A 476 11.78 -26.89 3.45
N GLY A 477 10.48 -27.25 3.38
CA GLY A 477 9.65 -27.45 4.58
C GLY A 477 8.51 -26.45 4.75
N GLY A 478 8.32 -25.50 3.85
CA GLY A 478 7.25 -24.52 3.89
C GLY A 478 5.87 -25.13 3.59
N THR A 479 4.82 -24.51 4.13
CA THR A 479 3.42 -24.80 3.78
C THR A 479 2.91 -23.73 2.83
N LEU A 480 2.60 -24.11 1.59
CA LEU A 480 2.14 -23.21 0.53
C LEU A 480 0.67 -23.49 0.18
N LEU A 481 -0.20 -22.48 0.30
CA LEU A 481 -1.55 -22.52 -0.27
C LEU A 481 -1.59 -21.74 -1.57
N VAL A 482 -1.80 -22.42 -2.68
CA VAL A 482 -2.06 -21.80 -3.98
C VAL A 482 -3.56 -21.82 -4.25
N GLN A 483 -4.12 -20.67 -4.59
CA GLN A 483 -5.53 -20.55 -4.94
C GLN A 483 -5.70 -20.56 -6.47
N HIS A 484 -6.90 -20.86 -6.89
CA HIS A 484 -7.34 -20.85 -8.29
C HIS A 484 -6.81 -19.63 -9.05
N PHE A 485 -6.74 -19.74 -10.37
CA PHE A 485 -6.31 -18.68 -11.27
C PHE A 485 -4.87 -18.19 -11.01
N THR A 486 -4.01 -19.05 -10.48
CA THR A 486 -2.58 -18.75 -10.22
C THR A 486 -1.68 -19.35 -11.28
N GLY A 487 -0.71 -18.56 -11.80
CA GLY A 487 0.33 -19.03 -12.71
C GLY A 487 -0.19 -19.51 -14.07
N ILE A 488 -1.25 -18.89 -14.57
CA ILE A 488 -1.86 -19.19 -15.87
C ILE A 488 -1.04 -18.63 -17.01
N VAL A 489 -0.42 -17.45 -16.80
CA VAL A 489 0.37 -16.75 -17.81
C VAL A 489 1.78 -16.45 -17.29
N ASP A 490 2.69 -16.26 -18.25
CA ASP A 490 4.05 -15.79 -18.02
C ASP A 490 4.13 -14.24 -17.93
N GLU A 491 5.35 -13.70 -17.88
CA GLU A 491 5.64 -12.27 -17.79
C GLU A 491 5.24 -11.45 -19.04
N HIS A 492 4.87 -12.10 -20.13
CA HIS A 492 4.36 -11.50 -21.37
C HIS A 492 2.85 -11.67 -21.54
N LEU A 493 2.17 -12.25 -20.57
CA LEU A 493 0.76 -12.69 -20.63
C LEU A 493 0.51 -13.80 -21.67
N HIS A 494 1.53 -14.58 -22.00
CA HIS A 494 1.34 -15.78 -22.80
C HIS A 494 0.79 -16.90 -21.91
N ALA A 495 -0.30 -17.52 -22.36
CA ALA A 495 -0.89 -18.66 -21.67
C ALA A 495 0.09 -19.85 -21.62
N ARG A 496 0.20 -20.47 -20.48
CA ARG A 496 1.02 -21.68 -20.32
C ARG A 496 0.36 -22.87 -20.99
N LEU A 497 1.02 -23.37 -22.02
CA LEU A 497 0.51 -24.51 -22.80
C LEU A 497 0.68 -25.82 -22.04
N GLY A 498 -0.30 -26.71 -22.19
CA GLY A 498 -0.31 -28.03 -21.53
C GLY A 498 -0.84 -28.01 -20.08
N GLY A 499 -1.56 -26.96 -19.72
CA GLY A 499 -2.18 -26.77 -18.40
C GLY A 499 -1.31 -25.95 -17.44
N TYR A 500 -1.92 -25.48 -16.37
CA TYR A 500 -1.28 -24.60 -15.39
C TYR A 500 -1.37 -25.21 -13.96
N PRO A 501 -0.72 -24.63 -12.94
CA PRO A 501 0.24 -23.54 -12.99
C PRO A 501 1.54 -23.88 -13.69
N ALA A 502 2.53 -22.97 -13.68
CA ALA A 502 3.87 -23.20 -14.23
C ALA A 502 4.48 -24.53 -13.78
N ALA A 503 5.26 -25.19 -14.67
CA ALA A 503 5.74 -26.55 -14.45
C ALA A 503 6.44 -26.80 -13.10
N PRO A 504 7.35 -25.94 -12.57
CA PRO A 504 7.95 -26.16 -11.27
C PRO A 504 6.91 -26.18 -10.15
N LEU A 505 5.92 -25.30 -10.21
CA LEU A 505 4.88 -25.20 -9.21
C LEU A 505 3.89 -26.39 -9.29
N ARG A 506 3.61 -26.93 -10.50
CA ARG A 506 2.83 -28.16 -10.66
C ARG A 506 3.47 -29.35 -9.95
N GLU A 507 4.79 -29.48 -10.03
CA GLU A 507 5.54 -30.53 -9.34
C GLU A 507 5.33 -30.43 -7.82
N ALA A 508 5.51 -29.24 -7.23
CA ALA A 508 5.32 -29.03 -5.80
C ALA A 508 3.88 -29.24 -5.33
N LEU A 509 2.89 -28.96 -6.19
CA LEU A 509 1.46 -29.13 -5.88
C LEU A 509 0.92 -30.52 -6.24
N GLY A 510 1.63 -31.30 -7.05
CA GLY A 510 1.19 -32.62 -7.53
C GLY A 510 -0.11 -32.57 -8.32
N ILE A 511 -0.36 -31.48 -9.08
CA ILE A 511 -1.59 -31.29 -9.86
C ILE A 511 -1.31 -30.65 -11.23
N ARG A 512 -2.31 -30.74 -12.12
CA ARG A 512 -2.41 -29.96 -13.35
C ARG A 512 -3.84 -29.53 -13.56
N VAL A 513 -4.04 -28.24 -13.76
CA VAL A 513 -5.36 -27.71 -14.15
C VAL A 513 -5.47 -27.77 -15.66
N GLU A 514 -6.58 -28.32 -16.14
CA GLU A 514 -6.87 -28.55 -17.57
C GLU A 514 -7.86 -27.53 -18.12
N GLU A 515 -8.85 -27.12 -17.31
CA GLU A 515 -9.88 -26.13 -17.70
C GLU A 515 -10.27 -25.25 -16.51
N HIS A 516 -10.49 -23.98 -16.75
CA HIS A 516 -11.17 -23.09 -15.81
C HIS A 516 -12.66 -22.98 -16.16
N ARG A 517 -13.50 -22.88 -15.12
CA ARG A 517 -14.95 -22.81 -15.25
C ARG A 517 -15.51 -21.75 -14.32
N PRO A 518 -15.70 -20.50 -14.80
CA PRO A 518 -16.43 -19.50 -14.05
C PRO A 518 -17.83 -20.00 -13.70
N LEU A 519 -18.21 -19.93 -12.44
CA LEU A 519 -19.57 -20.24 -12.01
C LEU A 519 -20.49 -19.03 -12.29
N ARG A 520 -21.77 -19.29 -12.53
CA ARG A 520 -22.76 -18.22 -12.61
C ARG A 520 -22.88 -17.54 -11.24
N GLN A 521 -23.23 -16.27 -11.23
CA GLN A 521 -23.27 -15.46 -10.01
C GLN A 521 -24.08 -16.09 -8.84
N SER A 522 -25.14 -16.80 -9.14
CA SER A 522 -25.98 -17.51 -8.13
C SER A 522 -25.61 -18.99 -7.95
N GLU A 523 -24.69 -19.51 -8.75
CA GLU A 523 -24.35 -20.92 -8.72
C GLU A 523 -23.50 -21.25 -7.49
N ARG A 524 -23.85 -22.32 -6.82
CA ARG A 524 -23.18 -22.87 -5.64
C ARG A 524 -23.02 -24.36 -5.81
N ILE A 525 -21.82 -24.86 -5.56
CA ILE A 525 -21.52 -26.28 -5.64
C ILE A 525 -21.02 -26.75 -4.26
N ALA A 526 -21.77 -27.67 -3.64
CA ALA A 526 -21.33 -28.27 -2.39
C ALA A 526 -20.07 -29.13 -2.63
N LEU A 527 -19.16 -29.14 -1.67
CA LEU A 527 -18.00 -30.00 -1.64
C LEU A 527 -18.17 -31.15 -0.64
N THR A 528 -17.36 -32.19 -0.78
CA THR A 528 -17.46 -33.38 0.06
C THR A 528 -17.12 -33.16 1.53
N ASP A 529 -16.42 -32.07 1.85
CA ASP A 529 -16.09 -31.64 3.23
C ASP A 529 -17.18 -30.76 3.86
N GLY A 530 -18.28 -30.51 3.15
CA GLY A 530 -19.39 -29.66 3.59
C GLY A 530 -19.23 -28.18 3.24
N SER A 531 -18.10 -27.76 2.71
CA SER A 531 -17.89 -26.39 2.22
C SER A 531 -18.60 -26.16 0.88
N THR A 532 -18.60 -24.88 0.41
CA THR A 532 -19.31 -24.49 -0.80
C THR A 532 -18.41 -23.71 -1.74
N ALA A 533 -18.32 -24.18 -2.99
CA ALA A 533 -17.68 -23.48 -4.11
C ALA A 533 -18.56 -22.37 -4.65
N THR A 534 -17.97 -21.19 -4.92
CA THR A 534 -18.63 -20.00 -5.45
C THR A 534 -17.78 -19.35 -6.53
N SER A 535 -18.38 -18.56 -7.41
CA SER A 535 -17.75 -17.70 -8.43
C SER A 535 -16.82 -18.41 -9.43
N TRP A 536 -16.05 -19.38 -9.00
CA TRP A 536 -15.00 -20.02 -9.80
C TRP A 536 -14.86 -21.51 -9.51
N SER A 537 -14.55 -22.29 -10.52
CA SER A 537 -14.15 -23.69 -10.41
C SER A 537 -13.18 -24.08 -11.51
N GLU A 538 -12.42 -25.15 -11.30
CA GLU A 538 -11.42 -25.65 -12.24
C GLU A 538 -11.52 -27.17 -12.33
N SER A 539 -11.32 -27.68 -13.55
CA SER A 539 -11.08 -29.09 -13.78
C SER A 539 -9.59 -29.36 -13.63
N LEU A 540 -9.24 -30.14 -12.62
CA LEU A 540 -7.83 -30.47 -12.38
C LEU A 540 -7.63 -32.00 -12.31
N ARG A 541 -6.44 -32.42 -12.70
CA ARG A 541 -5.96 -33.77 -12.54
C ARG A 541 -4.88 -33.81 -11.47
N THR A 542 -4.96 -34.80 -10.56
CA THR A 542 -3.88 -35.04 -9.60
C THR A 542 -2.71 -35.76 -10.28
N GLU A 543 -1.50 -35.29 -9.99
CA GLU A 543 -0.22 -35.87 -10.42
C GLU A 543 0.62 -36.20 -9.18
N GLY A 544 -0.01 -36.90 -8.20
CA GLY A 544 0.57 -37.24 -6.90
C GLY A 544 -0.13 -36.60 -5.69
N ALA A 545 -0.93 -35.56 -5.88
CA ALA A 545 -1.65 -34.94 -4.78
C ALA A 545 -2.82 -35.80 -4.26
N GLU A 546 -3.05 -35.74 -2.97
CA GLU A 546 -4.22 -36.25 -2.29
C GLU A 546 -5.42 -35.30 -2.48
N THR A 547 -6.60 -35.85 -2.78
CA THR A 547 -7.86 -35.10 -2.79
C THR A 547 -8.40 -34.94 -1.38
N VAL A 548 -8.45 -33.71 -0.88
CA VAL A 548 -9.00 -33.38 0.45
C VAL A 548 -10.50 -33.09 0.38
N ALA A 549 -10.94 -32.38 -0.67
CA ALA A 549 -12.36 -32.17 -0.96
C ALA A 549 -12.61 -32.25 -2.46
N ALA A 550 -13.79 -32.71 -2.86
CA ALA A 550 -14.21 -32.84 -4.25
C ALA A 550 -15.58 -32.19 -4.48
N TYR A 551 -15.86 -31.80 -5.73
CA TYR A 551 -17.16 -31.29 -6.14
C TYR A 551 -18.22 -32.41 -6.10
N THR A 552 -19.40 -32.15 -5.53
CA THR A 552 -20.45 -33.17 -5.33
C THR A 552 -21.46 -33.26 -6.46
N HIS A 553 -21.57 -32.24 -7.30
CA HIS A 553 -22.54 -32.23 -8.41
C HIS A 553 -22.06 -31.36 -9.59
N GLY A 554 -22.83 -31.38 -10.68
CA GLY A 554 -22.50 -30.69 -11.91
C GLY A 554 -21.45 -31.41 -12.76
N MET A 555 -20.83 -30.69 -13.68
CA MET A 555 -19.85 -31.25 -14.63
C MET A 555 -18.55 -31.71 -13.94
N LEU A 556 -18.25 -31.15 -12.78
CA LEU A 556 -17.04 -31.46 -12.01
C LEU A 556 -17.27 -32.51 -10.90
N THR A 557 -18.43 -33.20 -10.88
CA THR A 557 -18.73 -34.22 -9.87
C THR A 557 -17.57 -35.22 -9.72
N GLY A 558 -17.04 -35.32 -8.49
CA GLY A 558 -15.89 -36.17 -8.17
C GLY A 558 -14.52 -35.59 -8.50
N SER A 559 -14.44 -34.47 -9.22
CA SER A 559 -13.17 -33.78 -9.46
C SER A 559 -12.68 -33.09 -8.18
N PRO A 560 -11.35 -33.05 -7.94
CA PRO A 560 -10.79 -32.40 -6.77
C PRO A 560 -11.07 -30.89 -6.73
N ALA A 561 -11.50 -30.38 -5.59
CA ALA A 561 -11.67 -28.97 -5.30
C ALA A 561 -10.58 -28.42 -4.38
N LEU A 562 -10.12 -29.23 -3.44
CA LEU A 562 -8.99 -28.95 -2.56
C LEU A 562 -8.06 -30.17 -2.56
N THR A 563 -6.78 -29.93 -2.80
CA THR A 563 -5.75 -30.99 -2.77
C THR A 563 -4.61 -30.64 -1.83
N ARG A 564 -3.88 -31.67 -1.41
CA ARG A 564 -2.66 -31.57 -0.60
C ARG A 564 -1.59 -32.48 -1.19
N HIS A 565 -0.36 -31.98 -1.28
CA HIS A 565 0.78 -32.75 -1.75
C HIS A 565 1.98 -32.59 -0.82
N GLY A 566 2.56 -33.70 -0.38
CA GLY A 566 3.84 -33.70 0.32
C GLY A 566 4.97 -33.61 -0.71
N PHE A 567 5.80 -32.58 -0.62
CA PHE A 567 6.92 -32.37 -1.53
C PHE A 567 8.17 -31.93 -0.76
N GLY A 568 9.25 -32.70 -0.86
CA GLY A 568 10.42 -32.50 -0.01
C GLY A 568 10.06 -32.65 1.47
N SER A 569 10.32 -31.62 2.26
CA SER A 569 9.99 -31.57 3.69
C SER A 569 8.71 -30.81 4.01
N GLY A 570 8.05 -30.20 3.01
CA GLY A 570 6.88 -29.35 3.18
C GLY A 570 5.62 -29.85 2.49
N HIS A 571 4.65 -28.95 2.36
CA HIS A 571 3.33 -29.28 1.82
C HIS A 571 2.84 -28.20 0.85
N GLY A 572 2.45 -28.61 -0.36
CA GLY A 572 1.73 -27.80 -1.33
C GLY A 572 0.22 -28.08 -1.24
N TRP A 573 -0.58 -27.04 -1.11
CA TRP A 573 -2.03 -27.08 -1.15
C TRP A 573 -2.53 -26.33 -2.36
N TYR A 574 -3.56 -26.85 -3.01
CA TYR A 574 -4.22 -26.16 -4.13
C TYR A 574 -5.73 -26.11 -3.92
N LEU A 575 -6.29 -24.90 -4.00
CA LEU A 575 -7.72 -24.65 -3.91
C LEU A 575 -8.24 -24.19 -5.28
N SER A 576 -8.97 -25.07 -5.99
CA SER A 576 -9.43 -24.86 -7.36
C SER A 576 -10.72 -24.03 -7.48
N THR A 577 -11.20 -23.48 -6.37
CA THR A 577 -12.44 -22.70 -6.30
C THR A 577 -12.34 -21.57 -5.29
N ARG A 578 -13.29 -20.63 -5.35
CA ARG A 578 -13.54 -19.70 -4.25
C ARG A 578 -14.51 -20.34 -3.26
N LEU A 579 -14.08 -20.54 -2.03
CA LEU A 579 -14.95 -20.92 -0.91
C LEU A 579 -15.72 -19.69 -0.41
N ASP A 580 -16.77 -19.85 0.37
CA ASP A 580 -17.28 -18.80 1.23
C ASP A 580 -16.26 -18.40 2.31
N ASP A 581 -16.43 -17.25 2.96
CA ASP A 581 -15.40 -16.72 3.86
C ASP A 581 -15.25 -17.57 5.14
N ALA A 582 -16.33 -18.18 5.62
CA ALA A 582 -16.28 -19.04 6.82
C ALA A 582 -15.50 -20.34 6.54
N ALA A 583 -15.78 -21.00 5.42
CA ALA A 583 -15.05 -22.19 5.00
C ALA A 583 -13.58 -21.87 4.69
N TYR A 584 -13.31 -20.70 4.09
CA TYR A 584 -11.94 -20.27 3.83
C TYR A 584 -11.16 -20.01 5.14
N ALA A 585 -11.78 -19.40 6.14
CA ALA A 585 -11.18 -19.20 7.47
C ALA A 585 -10.87 -20.54 8.16
N VAL A 586 -11.74 -21.54 8.04
CA VAL A 586 -11.49 -22.90 8.54
C VAL A 586 -10.27 -23.54 7.86
N LEU A 587 -10.16 -23.43 6.52
CA LEU A 587 -8.99 -23.91 5.78
C LEU A 587 -7.71 -23.23 6.26
N VAL A 588 -7.69 -21.89 6.36
CA VAL A 588 -6.53 -21.14 6.84
C VAL A 588 -6.16 -21.55 8.27
N GLY A 589 -7.13 -21.69 9.16
CA GLY A 589 -6.91 -22.17 10.53
C GLY A 589 -6.27 -23.57 10.59
N ARG A 590 -6.69 -24.47 9.69
CA ARG A 590 -6.07 -25.81 9.54
C ARG A 590 -4.59 -25.69 9.14
N LEU A 591 -4.27 -24.87 8.13
CA LEU A 591 -2.89 -24.67 7.66
C LEU A 591 -2.00 -24.10 8.75
N LEU A 592 -2.48 -23.10 9.51
CA LEU A 592 -1.77 -22.52 10.64
C LEU A 592 -1.46 -23.58 11.73
N THR A 593 -2.45 -24.41 12.04
CA THR A 593 -2.30 -25.50 13.04
C THR A 593 -1.28 -26.54 12.58
N GLU A 594 -1.38 -27.02 11.33
CA GLU A 594 -0.45 -28.02 10.77
C GLU A 594 0.98 -27.47 10.69
N ALA A 595 1.15 -26.19 10.39
CA ALA A 595 2.45 -25.52 10.36
C ALA A 595 2.97 -25.10 11.76
N GLY A 596 2.19 -25.29 12.82
CA GLY A 596 2.56 -24.92 14.19
C GLY A 596 2.69 -23.40 14.41
N VAL A 597 1.93 -22.58 13.66
CA VAL A 597 1.89 -21.12 13.85
C VAL A 597 0.93 -20.80 15.00
N THR A 598 1.43 -20.12 16.02
CA THR A 598 0.67 -19.74 17.22
C THR A 598 0.46 -18.23 17.31
N PRO A 599 -0.59 -17.73 18.04
CA PRO A 599 -0.76 -16.30 18.28
C PRO A 599 0.37 -15.74 19.15
N ASP A 600 0.71 -14.45 18.97
CA ASP A 600 1.70 -13.72 19.75
C ASP A 600 1.40 -13.73 21.27
N LEU A 601 0.13 -13.74 21.65
CA LEU A 601 -0.34 -13.84 23.03
C LEU A 601 -1.53 -14.83 23.10
N PRO A 602 -1.29 -16.09 23.47
CA PRO A 602 -2.35 -17.08 23.62
C PRO A 602 -3.34 -16.74 24.74
N GLY A 603 -4.60 -17.19 24.61
CA GLY A 603 -5.62 -17.08 25.65
C GLY A 603 -6.43 -15.80 25.62
N LEU A 604 -6.26 -14.94 24.64
CA LEU A 604 -7.14 -13.81 24.41
C LEU A 604 -8.43 -14.24 23.67
N PRO A 605 -9.57 -13.59 23.96
CA PRO A 605 -10.80 -13.85 23.23
C PRO A 605 -10.70 -13.39 21.76
N ALA A 606 -11.55 -13.94 20.91
CA ALA A 606 -11.70 -13.47 19.53
C ALA A 606 -12.07 -11.97 19.51
N GLY A 607 -11.54 -11.25 18.52
CA GLY A 607 -11.73 -9.81 18.38
C GLY A 607 -10.73 -8.96 19.18
N VAL A 608 -9.79 -9.58 19.89
CA VAL A 608 -8.63 -8.86 20.46
C VAL A 608 -7.42 -9.11 19.56
N GLU A 609 -6.96 -8.06 18.95
CA GLU A 609 -5.75 -8.04 18.14
C GLU A 609 -4.53 -7.83 19.00
N VAL A 610 -3.44 -8.54 18.68
CA VAL A 610 -2.13 -8.36 19.31
C VAL A 610 -1.06 -8.34 18.23
N VAL A 611 -0.16 -7.37 18.33
CA VAL A 611 1.06 -7.31 17.50
C VAL A 611 2.26 -7.05 18.41
N THR A 612 3.34 -7.80 18.20
CA THR A 612 4.56 -7.67 19.01
C THR A 612 5.63 -6.87 18.23
N ARG A 613 6.13 -5.80 18.86
CA ARG A 613 7.29 -5.04 18.37
C ARG A 613 8.54 -5.47 19.13
N HIS A 614 9.68 -5.60 18.43
CA HIS A 614 10.94 -6.08 18.95
C HIS A 614 12.04 -5.03 18.73
N ALA A 615 12.71 -4.61 19.79
CA ALA A 615 13.90 -3.77 19.71
C ALA A 615 15.18 -4.61 19.51
N PRO A 616 16.22 -4.02 18.91
CA PRO A 616 17.51 -4.71 18.74
C PRO A 616 18.21 -5.09 20.05
N ASP A 617 17.90 -4.41 21.15
CA ASP A 617 18.44 -4.67 22.49
C ASP A 617 17.73 -5.82 23.24
N GLY A 618 16.73 -6.46 22.59
CA GLY A 618 15.98 -7.58 23.14
C GLY A 618 14.68 -7.19 23.86
N ARG A 619 14.42 -5.89 24.09
CA ARG A 619 13.12 -5.47 24.60
C ARG A 619 12.02 -5.75 23.57
N SER A 620 10.82 -6.02 24.06
CA SER A 620 9.66 -6.17 23.21
C SER A 620 8.39 -5.64 23.87
N TRP A 621 7.43 -5.27 23.03
CA TRP A 621 6.16 -4.70 23.43
C TRP A 621 5.02 -5.37 22.68
N GLN A 622 3.95 -5.68 23.39
CA GLN A 622 2.71 -6.15 22.83
C GLN A 622 1.71 -4.99 22.78
N LEU A 623 1.25 -4.67 21.58
CA LEU A 623 0.22 -3.67 21.35
C LEU A 623 -1.09 -4.43 21.15
N LEU A 624 -2.06 -4.13 22.00
CA LEU A 624 -3.37 -4.80 22.06
C LEU A 624 -4.48 -3.83 21.65
N ILE A 625 -5.38 -4.29 20.81
CA ILE A 625 -6.59 -3.55 20.41
C ILE A 625 -7.80 -4.47 20.56
N ASN A 626 -8.78 -4.05 21.36
CA ASN A 626 -10.02 -4.79 21.52
C ASN A 626 -11.09 -4.24 20.57
N HIS A 627 -11.39 -4.97 19.51
CA HIS A 627 -12.44 -4.65 18.54
C HIS A 627 -13.83 -5.14 19.00
N GLY A 628 -13.89 -5.88 20.12
CA GLY A 628 -15.13 -6.41 20.66
C GLY A 628 -15.94 -5.38 21.46
N SER A 629 -17.21 -5.71 21.70
CA SER A 629 -18.15 -4.90 22.49
C SER A 629 -18.06 -5.14 24.00
N GLU A 630 -17.22 -6.10 24.44
CA GLU A 630 -17.05 -6.44 25.84
C GLU A 630 -15.58 -6.31 26.28
N ALA A 631 -15.36 -6.09 27.57
CA ALA A 631 -14.02 -6.04 28.13
C ALA A 631 -13.37 -7.43 28.13
N ALA A 632 -12.20 -7.57 27.53
CA ALA A 632 -11.43 -8.79 27.42
C ALA A 632 -10.49 -8.98 28.62
N PRO A 633 -10.48 -10.13 29.32
CA PRO A 633 -9.50 -10.39 30.35
C PRO A 633 -8.11 -10.59 29.73
N LEU A 634 -7.08 -10.07 30.37
CA LEU A 634 -5.71 -10.41 30.02
C LEU A 634 -5.31 -11.75 30.66
N PRO A 635 -4.46 -12.56 30.02
CA PRO A 635 -3.97 -13.82 30.61
C PRO A 635 -3.29 -13.62 31.96
N GLN A 636 -2.65 -12.48 32.16
CA GLN A 636 -2.09 -12.03 33.44
C GLN A 636 -2.14 -10.49 33.52
N PRO A 637 -2.25 -9.92 34.75
CA PRO A 637 -2.16 -8.47 34.93
C PRO A 637 -0.82 -7.93 34.41
N ALA A 638 -0.89 -6.78 33.73
CA ALA A 638 0.30 -6.13 33.15
C ALA A 638 0.24 -4.61 33.39
N HIS A 639 1.34 -3.91 33.16
CA HIS A 639 1.41 -2.46 33.20
C HIS A 639 1.19 -1.90 31.79
N ASP A 640 0.18 -1.04 31.64
CA ASP A 640 -0.13 -0.38 30.37
C ASP A 640 0.62 0.95 30.23
N LEU A 641 1.43 1.08 29.18
CA LEU A 641 2.22 2.28 28.90
C LEU A 641 1.35 3.47 28.45
N LEU A 642 0.16 3.23 27.88
CA LEU A 642 -0.74 4.32 27.45
C LEU A 642 -1.31 5.08 28.62
N THR A 643 -1.68 4.37 29.68
CA THR A 643 -2.34 4.94 30.87
C THR A 643 -1.39 5.07 32.07
N ASP A 644 -0.20 4.48 32.00
CA ASP A 644 0.77 4.35 33.09
C ASP A 644 0.15 3.69 34.33
N ALA A 645 -0.67 2.66 34.14
CA ALA A 645 -1.42 2.00 35.19
C ALA A 645 -1.48 0.48 35.03
N PRO A 646 -1.74 -0.28 36.13
CA PRO A 646 -2.00 -1.71 36.05
C PRO A 646 -3.27 -2.00 35.25
N LEU A 647 -3.21 -3.00 34.37
CA LEU A 647 -4.32 -3.46 33.55
C LEU A 647 -4.51 -4.97 33.71
N SER A 648 -5.73 -5.40 34.05
CA SER A 648 -6.12 -6.82 34.09
C SER A 648 -7.21 -7.19 33.08
N ARG A 649 -7.89 -6.19 32.54
CA ARG A 649 -8.92 -6.33 31.51
C ARG A 649 -8.79 -5.18 30.53
N LEU A 650 -8.77 -5.49 29.23
CA LEU A 650 -8.78 -4.51 28.16
C LEU A 650 -10.23 -4.09 27.88
N PRO A 651 -10.61 -2.81 28.07
CA PRO A 651 -12.00 -2.36 27.85
C PRO A 651 -12.50 -2.64 26.42
N ALA A 652 -13.82 -2.68 26.24
CA ALA A 652 -14.43 -2.71 24.91
C ALA A 652 -13.96 -1.50 24.07
N GLY A 653 -13.53 -1.73 22.84
CA GLY A 653 -12.95 -0.68 21.99
C GLY A 653 -11.64 -0.08 22.52
N GLY A 654 -11.07 -0.61 23.59
CA GLY A 654 -9.86 -0.11 24.25
C GLY A 654 -8.57 -0.59 23.59
N CYS A 655 -7.49 0.14 23.88
CA CYS A 655 -6.12 -0.18 23.47
C CYS A 655 -5.21 -0.26 24.68
N ALA A 656 -4.13 -1.05 24.57
CA ALA A 656 -3.07 -1.09 25.57
C ALA A 656 -1.72 -1.37 24.92
N VAL A 657 -0.66 -0.90 25.55
CA VAL A 657 0.72 -1.23 25.15
C VAL A 657 1.44 -1.78 26.37
N LEU A 658 1.85 -3.03 26.30
CA LEU A 658 2.46 -3.77 27.40
C LEU A 658 3.92 -4.07 27.08
N ARG A 659 4.82 -3.96 28.05
CA ARG A 659 6.15 -4.57 27.91
C ARG A 659 6.01 -6.09 27.97
N ALA A 660 6.51 -6.80 26.95
CA ALA A 660 6.57 -8.25 27.00
C ALA A 660 7.64 -8.68 28.03
N LEU A 661 7.33 -9.75 28.77
CA LEU A 661 8.20 -10.27 29.84
C LEU A 661 9.37 -11.06 29.24
#